data_02d7b01163ca9a1f2e6c9b44e3c47912
#
_entry.id   02d7b01163ca9a1f2e6c9b44e3c47912
#
_cell.length_a   1.000
_cell.length_b   1.000
_cell.length_c   1.000
_cell.angle_alpha   90.00
_cell.angle_beta   90.00
_cell.angle_gamma   90.00
#
_symmetry.space_group_name_H-M   'P 1'
#
loop_
_entity.id
_entity.type
_entity.pdbx_description
1 polymer ?
#
loop_
_entity_poly.entity_id
_entity_poly.type
_entity_poly.pdbx_seq_one_letter_code
_entity_poly.pdbx_strand_id
1 'polypeptide(L)'
;DIAAGSTQRLGTPMGFGGPSAGYMTTREAFKRNMPGRIIGVSVDRLGNKALRMSLQMREQHIKREKATSNICTASALMASMVGFYCVYNGPEGLKRAATTAHEAAATAARALEALDYKLAAEAFFDTIEVEAEAAVIQSLALERGINFFYPTENSVRIAFDEVTTPEEVETVVGIFAEARGRKAKGAKESAPRIPAQLLRTSAYLTEPVFNTYRCESDLMRYIKRLELRDISLANSMISLGSCTMKLNAAALMQPLSLAGFLDMHPFAPADQAEGYMQLIAELEKDLAAITGFAAASLQPNSGAAGEYTGLMVIRAYHQSRGQGYRNIVLIPASAHGTNPASAAMAGMKIVTVACDDKGNIDVEDLKAKAREHSSELAGTMITYPSTHGVFESRIREIVDAVHDAGGQVYMDGANMNAQVGLTNPGYIGADVCHLNLHKTFAMPHGGGGPGVGPICVAEHLRPFLPSHALAATGGDEGITAVASAPWGSASLLPITYGYIKMLGEEGLRRSTEMAIVNANYMSSALKHEYRTYYSGETGRVGHEMILDLTHFKHDYDIDCGDIAHRLMDYGFHAPTLSFPVHETLMVEPTESEPKAEMDRFIETLIRIKRECEAAAGQPDNVVRNAPHTAAELCGEWTHPYTREEAAFPLDWIRQAKFFPYVTKIDNGYGDRNLCCRNCEEKF
;
A
#
# COMPACT_ATOMS: atom_id res chain seq x y z
N ASP A 1 12.16 -21.67 -11.83
CA ASP A 1 11.05 -21.06 -12.60
C ASP A 1 10.56 -19.75 -11.98
N ILE A 2 10.56 -19.65 -10.65
CA ILE A 2 10.13 -18.47 -9.89
C ILE A 2 11.18 -18.17 -8.82
N ALA A 3 11.52 -16.89 -8.63
CA ALA A 3 12.28 -16.41 -7.48
C ALA A 3 11.48 -15.28 -6.80
N ALA A 4 11.37 -15.34 -5.48
CA ALA A 4 10.71 -14.34 -4.66
C ALA A 4 11.52 -14.07 -3.40
N GLY A 5 11.42 -12.88 -2.85
CA GLY A 5 12.11 -12.50 -1.63
C GLY A 5 11.81 -11.07 -1.20
N SER A 6 12.51 -10.63 -0.16
CA SER A 6 12.44 -9.26 0.34
C SER A 6 13.59 -8.41 -0.23
N THR A 7 13.31 -7.15 -0.48
CA THR A 7 14.31 -6.14 -0.85
C THR A 7 14.81 -5.35 0.36
N GLN A 8 14.48 -5.75 1.56
CA GLN A 8 14.78 -5.00 2.78
C GLN A 8 16.26 -4.60 2.88
N ARG A 9 17.20 -5.49 2.50
CA ARG A 9 18.65 -5.21 2.51
C ARG A 9 19.14 -4.21 1.44
N LEU A 10 18.25 -3.72 0.58
CA LEU A 10 18.57 -2.73 -0.46
C LEU A 10 18.12 -1.32 -0.03
N GLY A 11 18.66 -0.85 1.11
CA GLY A 11 18.48 0.53 1.58
C GLY A 11 17.25 0.78 2.45
N THR A 12 16.55 -0.27 2.93
CA THR A 12 15.43 -0.11 3.85
C THR A 12 15.88 -0.48 5.27
N PRO A 13 15.63 0.34 6.29
CA PRO A 13 15.97 0.00 7.67
C PRO A 13 15.16 -1.19 8.18
N MET A 14 15.60 -1.84 9.26
CA MET A 14 14.89 -2.98 9.87
C MET A 14 13.50 -2.59 10.39
N GLY A 15 13.34 -1.41 10.97
CA GLY A 15 12.07 -0.80 11.32
C GLY A 15 11.12 -1.67 12.13
N PHE A 16 11.65 -2.47 13.04
CA PHE A 16 10.90 -3.45 13.83
C PHE A 16 10.02 -4.40 12.98
N GLY A 17 10.45 -4.64 11.73
CA GLY A 17 9.78 -5.56 10.79
C GLY A 17 9.29 -4.94 9.48
N GLY A 18 9.39 -3.65 9.32
CA GLY A 18 9.02 -2.99 8.06
C GLY A 18 8.65 -1.53 8.20
N PRO A 19 8.30 -0.90 7.06
CA PRO A 19 7.95 -1.52 5.76
C PRO A 19 9.15 -1.95 4.92
N SER A 20 8.93 -2.94 4.04
CA SER A 20 9.86 -3.31 2.98
C SER A 20 9.09 -3.75 1.73
N ALA A 21 9.73 -3.69 0.55
CA ALA A 21 9.13 -4.24 -0.66
C ALA A 21 9.51 -5.70 -0.85
N GLY A 22 8.56 -6.52 -1.30
CA GLY A 22 8.84 -7.85 -1.83
C GLY A 22 9.16 -7.79 -3.31
N TYR A 23 9.90 -8.77 -3.81
CA TYR A 23 10.07 -8.97 -5.24
C TYR A 23 9.65 -10.38 -5.65
N MET A 24 9.21 -10.48 -6.89
CA MET A 24 8.93 -11.76 -7.54
C MET A 24 9.41 -11.68 -8.99
N THR A 25 10.15 -12.68 -9.44
CA THR A 25 10.56 -12.84 -10.83
C THR A 25 10.15 -14.22 -11.34
N THR A 26 9.83 -14.30 -12.63
CA THR A 26 9.43 -15.55 -13.25
C THR A 26 9.81 -15.60 -14.71
N ARG A 27 9.67 -16.79 -15.33
CA ARG A 27 9.86 -16.98 -16.77
C ARG A 27 8.71 -16.34 -17.55
N GLU A 28 8.97 -15.96 -18.80
CA GLU A 28 8.01 -15.35 -19.72
C GLU A 28 6.67 -16.08 -19.79
N ALA A 29 6.68 -17.42 -19.74
CA ALA A 29 5.49 -18.25 -19.78
C ALA A 29 4.48 -17.95 -18.66
N PHE A 30 4.95 -17.45 -17.51
CA PHE A 30 4.11 -17.20 -16.32
C PHE A 30 3.75 -15.73 -16.12
N LYS A 31 4.11 -14.83 -17.02
CA LYS A 31 3.87 -13.39 -16.87
C LYS A 31 2.41 -13.01 -16.59
N ARG A 32 1.46 -13.77 -17.11
CA ARG A 32 0.02 -13.53 -16.89
C ARG A 32 -0.48 -14.02 -15.51
N ASN A 33 0.32 -14.82 -14.82
CA ASN A 33 0.03 -15.37 -13.50
C ASN A 33 0.75 -14.62 -12.36
N MET A 34 1.63 -13.66 -12.70
CA MET A 34 2.32 -12.88 -11.67
C MET A 34 1.33 -12.06 -10.87
N PRO A 35 1.49 -11.98 -9.52
CA PRO A 35 0.80 -10.98 -8.70
C PRO A 35 1.38 -9.57 -8.97
N GLY A 36 0.66 -8.55 -8.52
CA GLY A 36 1.09 -7.17 -8.62
C GLY A 36 0.91 -6.55 -10.01
N ARG A 37 1.14 -5.24 -10.05
CA ARG A 37 1.02 -4.44 -11.25
C ARG A 37 2.28 -4.58 -12.11
N ILE A 38 2.09 -4.68 -13.42
CA ILE A 38 3.17 -4.72 -14.40
C ILE A 38 3.13 -3.42 -15.19
N ILE A 39 4.26 -2.72 -15.23
CA ILE A 39 4.42 -1.50 -16.04
C ILE A 39 5.07 -1.89 -17.36
N GLY A 40 4.42 -1.52 -18.45
CA GLY A 40 4.90 -1.69 -19.81
C GLY A 40 5.18 -0.34 -20.46
N VAL A 41 5.65 -0.41 -21.69
CA VAL A 41 5.97 0.76 -22.50
C VAL A 41 4.96 0.86 -23.65
N SER A 42 4.43 2.05 -23.85
CA SER A 42 3.58 2.42 -24.98
C SER A 42 4.15 3.66 -25.65
N VAL A 43 3.37 4.25 -26.52
CA VAL A 43 3.64 5.54 -27.14
C VAL A 43 2.53 6.53 -26.78
N ASP A 44 2.87 7.81 -26.73
CA ASP A 44 1.89 8.88 -26.62
C ASP A 44 1.33 9.28 -28.01
N ARG A 45 0.39 10.22 -28.02
CA ARG A 45 -0.24 10.73 -29.26
C ARG A 45 0.77 11.26 -30.30
N LEU A 46 1.92 11.75 -29.85
CA LEU A 46 2.99 12.26 -30.70
C LEU A 46 4.05 11.21 -31.06
N GLY A 47 3.86 9.95 -30.66
CA GLY A 47 4.79 8.85 -30.90
C GLY A 47 5.95 8.78 -29.92
N ASN A 48 5.96 9.61 -28.85
CA ASN A 48 7.00 9.54 -27.83
C ASN A 48 6.73 8.36 -26.88
N LYS A 49 7.82 7.81 -26.34
CA LYS A 49 7.77 6.74 -25.36
C LYS A 49 6.98 7.15 -24.10
N ALA A 50 6.06 6.30 -23.67
CA ALA A 50 5.25 6.51 -22.49
C ALA A 50 5.12 5.23 -21.65
N LEU A 51 5.16 5.35 -20.33
CA LEU A 51 4.94 4.23 -19.41
C LEU A 51 3.45 4.10 -19.07
N ARG A 52 2.98 2.87 -18.94
CA ARG A 52 1.60 2.59 -18.52
C ARG A 52 1.49 1.27 -17.76
N MET A 53 0.43 1.10 -16.99
CA MET A 53 0.06 -0.18 -16.40
C MET A 53 -0.41 -1.13 -17.52
N SER A 54 0.23 -2.29 -17.64
CA SER A 54 -0.04 -3.31 -18.66
C SER A 54 -0.73 -4.53 -18.05
N LEU A 55 -1.37 -5.35 -18.90
CA LEU A 55 -2.08 -6.57 -18.49
C LEU A 55 -3.14 -6.32 -17.40
N GLN A 56 -3.84 -5.20 -17.47
CA GLN A 56 -4.86 -4.78 -16.49
C GLN A 56 -5.97 -5.79 -16.27
N MET A 57 -6.25 -6.64 -17.28
CA MET A 57 -7.24 -7.71 -17.18
C MET A 57 -6.95 -8.76 -16.08
N ARG A 58 -5.81 -8.71 -15.41
CA ARG A 58 -5.47 -9.56 -14.26
C ARG A 58 -5.88 -8.93 -12.93
N GLU A 59 -6.15 -7.62 -12.92
CA GLU A 59 -6.32 -6.82 -11.72
C GLU A 59 -7.74 -6.95 -11.13
N GLN A 60 -7.85 -6.79 -9.82
CA GLN A 60 -9.09 -6.96 -9.06
C GLN A 60 -10.18 -5.94 -9.42
N HIS A 61 -9.81 -4.73 -9.85
CA HIS A 61 -10.80 -3.71 -10.25
C HIS A 61 -11.54 -4.08 -11.55
N ILE A 62 -11.01 -5.02 -12.36
CA ILE A 62 -11.66 -5.54 -13.57
C ILE A 62 -12.24 -6.94 -13.33
N LYS A 63 -11.46 -7.86 -12.77
CA LYS A 63 -11.82 -9.30 -12.66
C LYS A 63 -12.47 -9.66 -11.34
N ARG A 64 -12.46 -8.78 -10.32
CA ARG A 64 -13.05 -9.00 -9.00
C ARG A 64 -12.58 -10.35 -8.41
N GLU A 65 -13.49 -11.27 -8.10
CA GLU A 65 -13.20 -12.62 -7.57
C GLU A 65 -12.35 -13.51 -8.49
N LYS A 66 -12.24 -13.18 -9.77
CA LYS A 66 -11.42 -13.91 -10.76
C LYS A 66 -10.06 -13.26 -11.01
N ALA A 67 -9.70 -12.27 -10.21
CA ALA A 67 -8.41 -11.59 -10.34
C ALA A 67 -7.25 -12.53 -10.03
N THR A 68 -6.16 -12.39 -10.74
CA THR A 68 -4.90 -13.09 -10.46
C THR A 68 -4.17 -12.47 -9.26
N SER A 69 -4.43 -11.20 -8.99
CA SER A 69 -3.77 -10.43 -7.93
C SER A 69 -4.80 -9.59 -7.17
N ASN A 70 -4.68 -9.54 -5.85
CA ASN A 70 -5.42 -8.64 -4.98
C ASN A 70 -4.47 -7.67 -4.25
N ILE A 71 -3.54 -7.07 -4.97
CA ILE A 71 -2.64 -6.04 -4.45
C ILE A 71 -3.22 -4.67 -4.83
N CYS A 72 -3.79 -3.96 -3.86
CA CYS A 72 -4.26 -2.58 -4.02
C CYS A 72 -3.20 -1.60 -3.51
N THR A 73 -2.91 -1.63 -2.20
CA THR A 73 -1.79 -0.90 -1.59
C THR A 73 -0.59 -1.83 -1.54
N ALA A 74 0.42 -1.51 -2.33
CA ALA A 74 1.68 -2.23 -2.38
C ALA A 74 2.74 -1.51 -1.52
N SER A 75 4.00 -1.74 -1.74
CA SER A 75 5.10 -0.99 -1.13
C SER A 75 5.84 -0.16 -2.20
N ALA A 76 5.11 0.65 -2.96
CA ALA A 76 5.63 1.37 -4.12
C ALA A 76 6.75 2.34 -3.76
N LEU A 77 6.62 3.07 -2.64
CA LEU A 77 7.69 3.96 -2.15
C LEU A 77 8.96 3.17 -1.82
N MET A 78 8.82 2.02 -1.14
CA MET A 78 9.97 1.15 -0.82
C MET A 78 10.63 0.60 -2.08
N ALA A 79 9.85 0.21 -3.08
CA ALA A 79 10.39 -0.22 -4.38
C ALA A 79 11.17 0.91 -5.09
N SER A 80 10.69 2.15 -5.00
CA SER A 80 11.40 3.32 -5.51
C SER A 80 12.71 3.58 -4.75
N MET A 81 12.70 3.45 -3.42
CA MET A 81 13.91 3.57 -2.59
C MET A 81 14.96 2.51 -2.96
N VAL A 82 14.56 1.27 -3.21
CA VAL A 82 15.44 0.21 -3.74
C VAL A 82 16.04 0.61 -5.08
N GLY A 83 15.24 1.20 -5.97
CA GLY A 83 15.73 1.74 -7.24
C GLY A 83 16.80 2.79 -7.04
N PHE A 84 16.59 3.76 -6.16
CA PHE A 84 17.58 4.80 -5.82
C PHE A 84 18.81 4.23 -5.13
N TYR A 85 18.67 3.25 -4.26
CA TYR A 85 19.79 2.55 -3.65
C TYR A 85 20.68 1.88 -4.72
N CYS A 86 20.07 1.20 -5.69
CA CYS A 86 20.77 0.59 -6.81
C CYS A 86 21.42 1.65 -7.72
N VAL A 87 20.77 2.77 -7.98
CA VAL A 87 21.32 3.90 -8.74
C VAL A 87 22.55 4.49 -8.06
N TYR A 88 22.49 4.69 -6.74
CA TYR A 88 23.61 5.27 -5.98
C TYR A 88 24.80 4.32 -5.85
N ASN A 89 24.56 3.07 -5.49
CA ASN A 89 25.61 2.08 -5.26
C ASN A 89 26.14 1.47 -6.58
N GLY A 90 25.28 1.25 -7.55
CA GLY A 90 25.57 0.54 -8.80
C GLY A 90 26.05 -0.90 -8.61
N PRO A 91 26.47 -1.57 -9.69
CA PRO A 91 26.86 -2.98 -9.61
C PRO A 91 28.05 -3.21 -8.66
N GLU A 92 29.05 -2.33 -8.66
CA GLU A 92 30.24 -2.48 -7.83
C GLU A 92 29.95 -2.21 -6.34
N GLY A 93 29.07 -1.26 -6.01
CA GLY A 93 28.64 -1.01 -4.63
C GLY A 93 27.88 -2.17 -4.06
N LEU A 94 26.92 -2.74 -4.81
CA LEU A 94 26.17 -3.93 -4.40
C LEU A 94 27.06 -5.16 -4.22
N LYS A 95 28.03 -5.35 -5.15
CA LYS A 95 29.01 -6.44 -5.03
C LYS A 95 29.86 -6.28 -3.77
N ARG A 96 30.34 -5.07 -3.50
CA ARG A 96 31.13 -4.77 -2.30
C ARG A 96 30.34 -5.07 -1.02
N ALA A 97 29.09 -4.60 -0.90
CA ALA A 97 28.23 -4.88 0.24
C ALA A 97 28.05 -6.39 0.46
N ALA A 98 27.75 -7.15 -0.61
CA ALA A 98 27.62 -8.60 -0.52
C ALA A 98 28.94 -9.30 -0.14
N THR A 99 30.05 -8.83 -0.67
CA THR A 99 31.39 -9.40 -0.36
C THR A 99 31.77 -9.16 1.09
N THR A 100 31.55 -7.96 1.63
CA THR A 100 31.83 -7.62 3.03
C THR A 100 31.03 -8.51 3.99
N ALA A 101 29.73 -8.67 3.76
CA ALA A 101 28.88 -9.53 4.58
C ALA A 101 29.36 -11.00 4.54
N HIS A 102 29.71 -11.50 3.34
CA HIS A 102 30.20 -12.87 3.19
C HIS A 102 31.58 -13.09 3.86
N GLU A 103 32.51 -12.15 3.72
CA GLU A 103 33.84 -12.21 4.32
C GLU A 103 33.76 -12.20 5.85
N ALA A 104 32.88 -11.40 6.44
CA ALA A 104 32.64 -11.42 7.88
C ALA A 104 32.15 -12.80 8.35
N ALA A 105 31.16 -13.37 7.67
CA ALA A 105 30.63 -14.71 7.99
C ALA A 105 31.69 -15.80 7.80
N ALA A 106 32.47 -15.76 6.70
CA ALA A 106 33.51 -16.75 6.42
C ALA A 106 34.68 -16.68 7.43
N THR A 107 35.03 -15.47 7.86
CA THR A 107 36.05 -15.21 8.87
C THR A 107 35.62 -15.76 10.24
N ALA A 108 34.40 -15.46 10.66
CA ALA A 108 33.81 -16.01 11.90
C ALA A 108 33.75 -17.55 11.84
N ALA A 109 33.24 -18.10 10.76
CA ALA A 109 33.13 -19.54 10.55
C ALA A 109 34.49 -20.28 10.74
N ARG A 110 35.53 -19.79 10.06
CA ARG A 110 36.87 -20.35 10.18
C ARG A 110 37.43 -20.28 11.59
N ALA A 111 37.19 -19.17 12.29
CA ALA A 111 37.66 -18.99 13.65
C ALA A 111 36.92 -19.93 14.61
N LEU A 112 35.62 -20.17 14.40
CA LEU A 112 34.79 -21.10 15.17
C LEU A 112 35.21 -22.57 14.91
N GLU A 113 35.48 -22.94 13.67
CA GLU A 113 36.05 -24.26 13.32
C GLU A 113 37.39 -24.49 14.00
N ALA A 114 38.25 -23.47 14.11
CA ALA A 114 39.53 -23.55 14.83
C ALA A 114 39.37 -23.68 16.36
N LEU A 115 38.18 -23.39 16.89
CA LEU A 115 37.77 -23.64 18.26
C LEU A 115 37.04 -24.99 18.44
N ASP A 116 37.06 -25.86 17.43
CA ASP A 116 36.40 -27.15 17.33
C ASP A 116 34.84 -27.08 17.37
N TYR A 117 34.26 -25.98 16.94
CA TYR A 117 32.83 -25.92 16.67
C TYR A 117 32.50 -26.47 15.28
N LYS A 118 31.37 -27.13 15.18
CA LYS A 118 30.85 -27.61 13.88
C LYS A 118 29.84 -26.64 13.35
N LEU A 119 29.90 -26.43 12.04
CA LEU A 119 28.90 -25.67 11.29
C LEU A 119 27.86 -26.62 10.70
N ALA A 120 26.60 -26.20 10.66
CA ALA A 120 25.51 -26.97 10.05
C ALA A 120 25.64 -27.09 8.52
N ALA A 121 26.38 -26.17 7.89
CA ALA A 121 26.63 -26.18 6.44
C ALA A 121 28.05 -25.71 6.09
N GLU A 122 28.67 -26.34 5.10
CA GLU A 122 29.97 -25.92 4.58
C GLU A 122 29.92 -24.71 3.68
N ALA A 123 28.80 -24.58 2.93
CA ALA A 123 28.55 -23.47 2.01
C ALA A 123 27.41 -22.60 2.56
N PHE A 124 27.67 -21.29 2.65
CA PHE A 124 26.73 -20.29 3.13
C PHE A 124 27.03 -18.93 2.49
N PHE A 125 26.12 -17.96 2.65
CA PHE A 125 26.37 -16.59 2.21
C PHE A 125 26.80 -15.71 3.41
N ASP A 126 25.85 -15.21 4.18
CA ASP A 126 26.09 -14.24 5.28
C ASP A 126 25.64 -14.77 6.64
N THR A 127 25.04 -15.94 6.67
CA THR A 127 24.46 -16.53 7.88
C THR A 127 25.06 -17.90 8.12
N ILE A 128 25.56 -18.12 9.33
CA ILE A 128 26.11 -19.40 9.77
C ILE A 128 25.27 -19.97 10.93
N GLU A 129 25.15 -21.28 10.98
CA GLU A 129 24.58 -21.99 12.11
C GLU A 129 25.65 -22.90 12.72
N VAL A 130 25.80 -22.80 14.05
CA VAL A 130 26.88 -23.40 14.81
C VAL A 130 26.28 -24.39 15.83
N GLU A 131 26.79 -25.61 15.90
CA GLU A 131 26.46 -26.57 16.97
C GLU A 131 27.10 -26.10 18.28
N ALA A 132 26.27 -25.58 19.20
CA ALA A 132 26.72 -25.09 20.51
C ALA A 132 25.57 -25.10 21.51
N GLU A 133 25.89 -25.19 22.79
CA GLU A 133 24.91 -25.08 23.89
C GLU A 133 24.33 -23.65 23.92
N ALA A 134 23.09 -23.51 23.47
CA ALA A 134 22.45 -22.23 23.26
C ALA A 134 22.40 -21.36 24.52
N ALA A 135 22.06 -21.94 25.67
CA ALA A 135 21.93 -21.22 26.94
C ALA A 135 23.25 -20.56 27.39
N VAL A 136 24.37 -21.28 27.22
CA VAL A 136 25.70 -20.76 27.58
C VAL A 136 26.08 -19.59 26.64
N ILE A 137 25.91 -19.77 25.33
CA ILE A 137 26.22 -18.73 24.35
C ILE A 137 25.30 -17.53 24.56
N GLN A 138 24.03 -17.75 24.84
CA GLN A 138 23.06 -16.65 25.07
C GLN A 138 23.45 -15.80 26.28
N SER A 139 23.82 -16.42 27.41
CA SER A 139 24.25 -15.68 28.59
C SER A 139 25.47 -14.79 28.30
N LEU A 140 26.51 -15.37 27.67
CA LEU A 140 27.73 -14.63 27.33
C LEU A 140 27.49 -13.55 26.25
N ALA A 141 26.58 -13.76 25.31
CA ALA A 141 26.21 -12.79 24.28
C ALA A 141 25.46 -11.60 24.89
N LEU A 142 24.49 -11.85 25.76
CA LEU A 142 23.72 -10.81 26.44
C LEU A 142 24.60 -9.91 27.32
N GLU A 143 25.61 -10.47 28.02
CA GLU A 143 26.61 -9.68 28.75
C GLU A 143 27.37 -8.67 27.87
N ARG A 144 27.43 -8.94 26.56
CA ARG A 144 28.07 -8.08 25.54
C ARG A 144 27.08 -7.26 24.70
N GLY A 145 25.80 -7.27 25.07
CA GLY A 145 24.77 -6.57 24.34
C GLY A 145 24.48 -7.14 22.95
N ILE A 146 24.67 -8.44 22.75
CA ILE A 146 24.49 -9.12 21.46
C ILE A 146 23.36 -10.14 21.56
N ASN A 147 22.45 -10.14 20.57
CA ASN A 147 21.43 -11.17 20.40
C ASN A 147 21.77 -12.06 19.21
N PHE A 148 21.64 -13.38 19.40
CA PHE A 148 21.66 -14.37 18.33
C PHE A 148 20.28 -15.02 18.17
N PHE A 149 20.08 -15.77 17.10
CA PHE A 149 18.92 -16.64 16.97
C PHE A 149 19.29 -18.05 17.44
N TYR A 150 18.44 -18.66 18.26
CA TYR A 150 18.62 -19.96 18.86
C TYR A 150 17.58 -20.95 18.34
N PRO A 151 17.84 -21.62 17.19
CA PRO A 151 16.87 -22.53 16.55
C PRO A 151 16.51 -23.72 17.46
N THR A 152 17.49 -24.23 18.23
CA THR A 152 17.36 -25.33 19.18
C THR A 152 18.22 -25.07 20.40
N GLU A 153 18.09 -25.93 21.43
CA GLU A 153 18.96 -25.88 22.62
C GLU A 153 20.45 -26.12 22.30
N ASN A 154 20.74 -26.70 21.14
CA ASN A 154 22.08 -27.09 20.71
C ASN A 154 22.56 -26.40 19.44
N SER A 155 21.91 -25.34 19.01
CA SER A 155 22.33 -24.57 17.83
C SER A 155 22.15 -23.06 17.99
N VAL A 156 23.11 -22.32 17.43
CA VAL A 156 23.11 -20.84 17.40
C VAL A 156 23.28 -20.39 15.98
N ARG A 157 22.42 -19.49 15.52
CA ARG A 157 22.49 -18.91 14.19
C ARG A 157 22.92 -17.45 14.27
N ILE A 158 23.89 -17.07 13.44
CA ILE A 158 24.53 -15.76 13.43
C ILE A 158 24.46 -15.22 12.00
N ALA A 159 23.93 -14.01 11.84
CA ALA A 159 23.92 -13.30 10.57
C ALA A 159 24.87 -12.11 10.61
N PHE A 160 25.53 -11.85 9.50
CA PHE A 160 26.45 -10.73 9.27
C PHE A 160 25.93 -9.87 8.13
N ASP A 161 26.33 -8.62 8.10
CA ASP A 161 25.94 -7.67 7.08
C ASP A 161 27.13 -6.81 6.61
N GLU A 162 26.86 -5.86 5.71
CA GLU A 162 27.85 -4.98 5.14
C GLU A 162 28.40 -3.91 6.07
N VAL A 163 27.80 -3.73 7.26
CA VAL A 163 28.28 -2.81 8.30
C VAL A 163 28.99 -3.54 9.44
N THR A 164 29.02 -4.86 9.41
CA THR A 164 29.72 -5.67 10.41
C THR A 164 31.22 -5.40 10.36
N THR A 165 31.77 -4.95 11.48
CA THR A 165 33.20 -4.63 11.61
C THR A 165 34.05 -5.85 11.99
N PRO A 166 35.37 -5.83 11.72
CA PRO A 166 36.28 -6.87 12.19
C PRO A 166 36.25 -7.06 13.71
N GLU A 167 36.09 -5.98 14.49
CA GLU A 167 36.02 -6.00 15.95
C GLU A 167 34.74 -6.70 16.44
N GLU A 168 33.64 -6.55 15.72
CA GLU A 168 32.39 -7.29 16.01
C GLU A 168 32.57 -8.77 15.71
N VAL A 169 33.23 -9.15 14.62
CA VAL A 169 33.56 -10.54 14.33
C VAL A 169 34.44 -11.14 15.43
N GLU A 170 35.44 -10.39 15.89
CA GLU A 170 36.32 -10.84 17.02
C GLU A 170 35.50 -10.99 18.31
N THR A 171 34.56 -10.09 18.57
CA THR A 171 33.67 -10.16 19.75
C THR A 171 32.79 -11.41 19.69
N VAL A 172 32.16 -11.69 18.54
CA VAL A 172 31.38 -12.91 18.31
C VAL A 172 32.21 -14.15 18.54
N VAL A 173 33.39 -14.24 17.92
CA VAL A 173 34.30 -15.39 18.11
C VAL A 173 34.76 -15.51 19.58
N GLY A 174 34.97 -14.38 20.26
CA GLY A 174 35.33 -14.31 21.68
C GLY A 174 34.30 -14.94 22.60
N ILE A 175 33.00 -14.75 22.34
CA ILE A 175 31.87 -15.37 23.06
C ILE A 175 32.03 -16.92 23.03
N PHE A 176 32.22 -17.46 21.85
CA PHE A 176 32.35 -18.91 21.65
C PHE A 176 33.65 -19.47 22.21
N ALA A 177 34.76 -18.70 22.16
CA ALA A 177 36.02 -19.10 22.78
C ALA A 177 35.88 -19.19 24.30
N GLU A 178 35.25 -18.21 24.92
CA GLU A 178 34.99 -18.20 26.37
C GLU A 178 34.10 -19.35 26.82
N ALA A 179 33.05 -19.65 26.07
CA ALA A 179 32.18 -20.79 26.33
C ALA A 179 32.94 -22.14 26.41
N ARG A 180 34.11 -22.22 25.73
CA ARG A 180 35.02 -23.39 25.79
C ARG A 180 36.19 -23.20 26.74
N GLY A 181 36.24 -22.13 27.52
CA GLY A 181 37.38 -21.82 28.39
C GLY A 181 38.69 -21.58 27.64
N ARG A 182 38.60 -21.08 26.37
CA ARG A 182 39.74 -20.80 25.49
C ARG A 182 39.88 -19.32 25.24
N LYS A 183 41.01 -18.88 24.74
CA LYS A 183 41.21 -17.54 24.23
C LYS A 183 41.02 -17.55 22.70
N ALA A 184 40.27 -16.61 22.19
CA ALA A 184 40.17 -16.39 20.75
C ALA A 184 41.58 -16.08 20.21
N LYS A 185 41.99 -16.72 19.12
CA LYS A 185 43.10 -16.27 18.29
C LYS A 185 42.50 -15.35 17.27
N GLY A 186 43.15 -14.21 17.00
CA GLY A 186 42.63 -13.20 16.05
C GLY A 186 42.11 -13.82 14.76
N ALA A 187 40.93 -13.44 14.38
CA ALA A 187 40.28 -13.94 13.17
C ALA A 187 41.08 -13.49 11.94
N LYS A 188 41.51 -14.46 11.12
CA LYS A 188 42.20 -14.16 9.85
C LYS A 188 41.17 -14.26 8.71
N GLU A 189 41.33 -13.39 7.71
CA GLU A 189 40.54 -13.48 6.49
C GLU A 189 40.45 -14.92 5.97
N SER A 190 39.25 -15.31 5.54
CA SER A 190 38.96 -16.66 5.07
C SER A 190 38.68 -16.66 3.56
N ALA A 191 38.97 -17.79 2.92
CA ALA A 191 38.54 -18.01 1.55
C ALA A 191 37.00 -18.01 1.47
N PRO A 192 36.43 -17.57 0.34
CA PRO A 192 34.97 -17.59 0.14
C PRO A 192 34.40 -19.00 0.32
N ARG A 193 33.21 -19.07 0.94
CA ARG A 193 32.49 -20.34 1.21
C ARG A 193 31.39 -20.60 0.18
N ILE A 194 31.21 -19.69 -0.80
CA ILE A 194 30.28 -19.92 -1.91
C ILE A 194 31.00 -20.74 -2.98
N PRO A 195 30.45 -21.89 -3.42
CA PRO A 195 31.03 -22.67 -4.50
C PRO A 195 31.21 -21.83 -5.77
N ALA A 196 32.38 -21.92 -6.41
CA ALA A 196 32.74 -21.08 -7.54
C ALA A 196 31.74 -21.14 -8.72
N GLN A 197 31.11 -22.29 -8.95
CA GLN A 197 30.08 -22.47 -9.98
C GLN A 197 28.75 -21.71 -9.68
N LEU A 198 28.55 -21.26 -8.45
CA LEU A 198 27.37 -20.47 -8.06
C LEU A 198 27.64 -18.98 -8.07
N LEU A 199 28.89 -18.57 -8.22
CA LEU A 199 29.24 -17.15 -8.34
C LEU A 199 28.72 -16.57 -9.64
N ARG A 200 28.14 -15.39 -9.55
CA ARG A 200 27.65 -14.67 -10.72
C ARG A 200 28.79 -14.18 -11.58
N THR A 201 28.78 -14.56 -12.86
CA THR A 201 29.76 -14.11 -13.87
C THR A 201 29.18 -13.14 -14.89
N SER A 202 27.82 -13.05 -14.95
CA SER A 202 27.14 -12.16 -15.89
C SER A 202 27.07 -10.72 -15.38
N ALA A 203 27.19 -9.75 -16.27
CA ALA A 203 26.96 -8.35 -15.95
C ALA A 203 25.50 -8.10 -15.51
N TYR A 204 25.28 -7.06 -14.72
CA TYR A 204 23.98 -6.60 -14.25
C TYR A 204 24.03 -5.09 -14.00
N LEU A 205 22.84 -4.43 -13.97
CA LEU A 205 22.72 -2.98 -13.85
C LEU A 205 23.63 -2.24 -14.85
N THR A 206 23.57 -2.68 -16.10
CA THR A 206 24.43 -2.18 -17.18
C THR A 206 23.97 -0.83 -17.73
N GLU A 207 22.70 -0.46 -17.49
CA GLU A 207 22.13 0.79 -17.96
C GLU A 207 22.89 2.00 -17.37
N PRO A 208 23.04 3.09 -18.14
CA PRO A 208 23.81 4.27 -17.71
C PRO A 208 23.36 4.85 -16.37
N VAL A 209 22.07 4.82 -16.05
CA VAL A 209 21.50 5.36 -14.80
C VAL A 209 22.15 4.73 -13.55
N PHE A 210 22.47 3.44 -13.59
CA PHE A 210 23.13 2.73 -12.49
C PHE A 210 24.65 2.98 -12.42
N ASN A 211 25.18 3.76 -13.34
CA ASN A 211 26.61 4.02 -13.45
C ASN A 211 26.98 5.52 -13.48
N THR A 212 26.00 6.40 -13.23
CA THR A 212 26.17 7.86 -13.34
C THR A 212 26.17 8.58 -11.98
N TYR A 213 25.17 8.31 -11.13
CA TYR A 213 24.89 9.10 -9.92
C TYR A 213 25.57 8.48 -8.69
N ARG A 214 26.85 8.81 -8.46
CA ARG A 214 27.71 8.21 -7.42
C ARG A 214 27.97 9.12 -6.23
N CYS A 215 27.46 10.35 -6.23
CA CYS A 215 27.55 11.24 -5.07
C CYS A 215 26.16 11.76 -4.69
N GLU A 216 26.04 12.18 -3.44
CA GLU A 216 24.79 12.63 -2.85
C GLU A 216 24.14 13.77 -3.66
N SER A 217 24.90 14.78 -4.03
CA SER A 217 24.39 15.94 -4.78
C SER A 217 23.85 15.56 -6.17
N ASP A 218 24.46 14.60 -6.84
CA ASP A 218 23.99 14.13 -8.16
C ASP A 218 22.71 13.30 -8.01
N LEU A 219 22.65 12.44 -6.99
CA LEU A 219 21.44 11.67 -6.68
C LEU A 219 20.27 12.60 -6.31
N MET A 220 20.49 13.59 -5.45
CA MET A 220 19.45 14.58 -5.08
C MET A 220 18.89 15.30 -6.31
N ARG A 221 19.77 15.75 -7.22
CA ARG A 221 19.35 16.39 -8.47
C ARG A 221 18.62 15.42 -9.40
N TYR A 222 19.00 14.15 -9.41
CA TYR A 222 18.30 13.13 -10.19
C TYR A 222 16.90 12.86 -9.64
N ILE A 223 16.77 12.69 -8.32
CA ILE A 223 15.47 12.54 -7.65
C ILE A 223 14.58 13.74 -7.96
N LYS A 224 15.09 14.97 -7.83
CA LYS A 224 14.34 16.19 -8.12
C LYS A 224 13.86 16.27 -9.57
N ARG A 225 14.67 15.83 -10.54
CA ARG A 225 14.24 15.75 -11.95
C ARG A 225 13.10 14.76 -12.18
N LEU A 226 13.07 13.65 -11.44
CA LEU A 226 11.98 12.68 -11.52
C LEU A 226 10.72 13.23 -10.83
N GLU A 227 10.85 13.85 -9.68
CA GLU A 227 9.75 14.48 -8.94
C GLU A 227 9.01 15.52 -9.80
N LEU A 228 9.75 16.34 -10.54
CA LEU A 228 9.17 17.38 -11.41
C LEU A 228 8.39 16.83 -12.62
N ARG A 229 8.40 15.52 -12.86
CA ARG A 229 7.65 14.89 -13.96
C ARG A 229 6.20 14.55 -13.60
N ASP A 230 5.84 14.67 -12.33
CA ASP A 230 4.53 14.32 -11.85
C ASP A 230 4.01 15.33 -10.81
N ILE A 231 2.71 15.29 -10.58
CA ILE A 231 2.03 16.13 -9.60
C ILE A 231 2.07 15.44 -8.24
N SER A 232 2.42 16.18 -7.20
CA SER A 232 2.42 15.72 -5.82
C SER A 232 1.43 16.51 -4.97
N LEU A 233 1.13 16.03 -3.77
CA LEU A 233 0.30 16.75 -2.78
C LEU A 233 0.87 18.12 -2.37
N ALA A 234 2.17 18.35 -2.61
CA ALA A 234 2.79 19.65 -2.37
C ALA A 234 2.49 20.66 -3.50
N ASN A 235 2.02 20.20 -4.66
CA ASN A 235 1.68 21.05 -5.81
C ASN A 235 0.19 21.36 -5.89
N SER A 236 -0.66 20.38 -5.58
CA SER A 236 -2.11 20.49 -5.64
C SER A 236 -2.81 19.42 -4.83
N MET A 237 -4.09 19.60 -4.61
CA MET A 237 -4.99 18.55 -4.16
C MET A 237 -4.90 17.32 -5.08
N ILE A 238 -4.89 16.12 -4.51
CA ILE A 238 -5.04 14.84 -5.21
C ILE A 238 -6.35 14.21 -4.75
N SER A 239 -7.42 14.47 -5.46
CA SER A 239 -8.79 14.17 -5.03
C SER A 239 -9.25 12.76 -5.41
N LEU A 240 -8.41 11.74 -5.17
CA LEU A 240 -8.72 10.34 -5.49
C LEU A 240 -9.79 9.79 -4.57
N GLY A 241 -11.02 9.66 -5.04
CA GLY A 241 -12.13 9.03 -4.31
C GLY A 241 -11.82 7.58 -3.94
N SER A 242 -12.24 7.21 -2.74
CA SER A 242 -11.94 5.95 -2.04
C SER A 242 -10.45 5.72 -1.74
N CYS A 243 -9.63 6.75 -1.83
CA CYS A 243 -8.17 6.63 -1.63
C CYS A 243 -7.59 7.70 -0.70
N THR A 244 -8.38 8.43 0.03
CA THR A 244 -8.04 9.50 1.01
C THR A 244 -6.59 9.98 0.95
N MET A 245 -6.28 10.88 0.02
CA MET A 245 -4.94 11.42 -0.18
C MET A 245 -4.80 12.71 0.61
N LYS A 246 -4.11 12.67 1.76
CA LYS A 246 -3.93 13.82 2.66
C LYS A 246 -2.51 14.32 2.67
N LEU A 247 -2.34 15.64 2.66
CA LEU A 247 -1.09 16.28 3.05
C LEU A 247 -1.11 16.49 4.56
N ASN A 248 -0.35 15.68 5.30
CA ASN A 248 -0.31 15.71 6.75
C ASN A 248 0.84 16.57 7.29
N ALA A 249 0.79 16.90 8.57
CA ALA A 249 1.83 17.68 9.24
C ALA A 249 3.20 16.98 9.18
N ALA A 250 4.23 17.71 8.76
CA ALA A 250 5.60 17.19 8.63
C ALA A 250 6.17 16.67 9.98
N ALA A 251 5.73 17.24 11.11
CA ALA A 251 6.12 16.78 12.43
C ALA A 251 5.79 15.31 12.71
N LEU A 252 4.75 14.76 12.07
CA LEU A 252 4.38 13.36 12.21
C LEU A 252 5.43 12.41 11.62
N MET A 253 6.29 12.90 10.72
CA MET A 253 7.37 12.11 10.10
C MET A 253 8.64 12.07 10.96
N GLN A 254 8.78 12.93 11.97
CA GLN A 254 9.99 13.00 12.79
C GLN A 254 10.40 11.70 13.47
N PRO A 255 9.48 10.86 13.99
CA PRO A 255 9.85 9.58 14.58
C PRO A 255 10.62 8.65 13.61
N LEU A 256 10.42 8.80 12.30
CA LEU A 256 11.14 8.03 11.28
C LEU A 256 12.63 8.40 11.16
N SER A 257 13.11 9.40 11.87
CA SER A 257 14.53 9.77 11.96
C SER A 257 15.22 9.25 13.24
N LEU A 258 14.47 8.59 14.12
CA LEU A 258 14.99 8.10 15.39
C LEU A 258 15.46 6.66 15.28
N ALA A 259 16.73 6.40 15.60
CA ALA A 259 17.34 5.08 15.53
C ALA A 259 16.56 4.01 16.33
N GLY A 260 16.01 4.37 17.49
CA GLY A 260 15.20 3.48 18.31
C GLY A 260 13.92 2.95 17.63
N PHE A 261 13.44 3.65 16.55
CA PHE A 261 12.35 3.15 15.72
C PHE A 261 12.84 2.51 14.42
N LEU A 262 13.96 2.96 13.84
CA LEU A 262 14.42 2.48 12.54
C LEU A 262 15.30 1.23 12.63
N ASP A 263 16.17 1.17 13.63
CA ASP A 263 17.24 0.16 13.66
C ASP A 263 16.87 -1.06 14.51
N MET A 264 15.69 -1.09 15.12
CA MET A 264 15.24 -2.19 15.96
C MET A 264 14.91 -3.44 15.13
N HIS A 265 15.48 -4.57 15.51
CA HIS A 265 15.15 -5.86 14.89
C HIS A 265 13.75 -6.35 15.31
N PRO A 266 12.92 -6.90 14.40
CA PRO A 266 11.54 -7.33 14.72
C PRO A 266 11.43 -8.46 15.75
N PHE A 267 12.50 -9.21 15.97
CA PHE A 267 12.58 -10.30 16.95
C PHE A 267 13.55 -9.99 18.09
N ALA A 268 13.83 -8.72 18.33
CA ALA A 268 14.51 -8.32 19.57
C ALA A 268 13.67 -8.77 20.77
N PRO A 269 14.30 -9.24 21.88
CA PRO A 269 13.59 -9.58 23.12
C PRO A 269 12.69 -8.42 23.58
N ALA A 270 11.52 -8.75 24.12
CA ALA A 270 10.50 -7.76 24.47
C ALA A 270 10.99 -6.74 25.52
N ASP A 271 11.83 -7.18 26.45
CA ASP A 271 12.49 -6.34 27.45
C ASP A 271 13.52 -5.36 26.88
N GLN A 272 13.97 -5.60 25.64
CA GLN A 272 14.85 -4.68 24.89
C GLN A 272 14.08 -3.77 23.95
N ALA A 273 12.77 -3.98 23.76
CA ALA A 273 11.88 -3.26 22.86
C ALA A 273 10.68 -2.62 23.58
N GLU A 274 10.80 -2.32 24.88
CA GLU A 274 9.71 -1.83 25.73
C GLU A 274 8.95 -0.66 25.12
N GLY A 275 9.66 0.32 24.52
CA GLY A 275 9.03 1.48 23.88
C GLY A 275 8.13 1.11 22.71
N TYR A 276 8.54 0.14 21.88
CA TYR A 276 7.69 -0.39 20.81
C TYR A 276 6.50 -1.16 21.37
N MET A 277 6.73 -2.01 22.38
CA MET A 277 5.65 -2.80 22.98
C MET A 277 4.59 -1.92 23.63
N GLN A 278 5.01 -0.84 24.31
CA GLN A 278 4.08 0.15 24.86
C GLN A 278 3.30 0.88 23.76
N LEU A 279 3.98 1.39 22.73
CA LEU A 279 3.34 2.09 21.62
C LEU A 279 2.31 1.19 20.92
N ILE A 280 2.65 -0.07 20.65
CA ILE A 280 1.78 -1.06 20.03
C ILE A 280 0.53 -1.28 20.88
N ALA A 281 0.70 -1.56 22.17
CA ALA A 281 -0.41 -1.83 23.09
C ALA A 281 -1.35 -0.61 23.21
N GLU A 282 -0.80 0.60 23.30
CA GLU A 282 -1.60 1.83 23.36
C GLU A 282 -2.32 2.09 22.03
N LEU A 283 -1.66 1.88 20.89
CA LEU A 283 -2.27 2.08 19.57
C LEU A 283 -3.38 1.07 19.31
N GLU A 284 -3.20 -0.21 19.64
CA GLU A 284 -4.25 -1.23 19.55
C GLU A 284 -5.47 -0.86 20.39
N LYS A 285 -5.24 -0.36 21.61
CA LYS A 285 -6.30 0.13 22.48
C LYS A 285 -7.02 1.35 21.90
N ASP A 286 -6.29 2.33 21.35
CA ASP A 286 -6.86 3.52 20.75
C ASP A 286 -7.71 3.17 19.52
N LEU A 287 -7.21 2.28 18.64
CA LEU A 287 -7.94 1.84 17.45
C LEU A 287 -9.19 1.02 17.81
N ALA A 288 -9.12 0.16 18.83
CA ALA A 288 -10.28 -0.56 19.34
C ALA A 288 -11.33 0.42 19.88
N ALA A 289 -10.94 1.44 20.64
CA ALA A 289 -11.83 2.47 21.15
C ALA A 289 -12.49 3.30 20.03
N ILE A 290 -11.71 3.74 19.03
CA ILE A 290 -12.20 4.51 17.87
C ILE A 290 -13.25 3.70 17.08
N THR A 291 -13.03 2.41 16.92
CA THR A 291 -13.91 1.53 16.15
C THR A 291 -15.05 0.92 16.96
N GLY A 292 -15.05 1.06 18.30
CA GLY A 292 -16.04 0.48 19.19
C GLY A 292 -15.90 -1.02 19.37
N PHE A 293 -14.70 -1.57 19.14
CA PHE A 293 -14.39 -2.99 19.25
C PHE A 293 -13.62 -3.34 20.53
N ALA A 294 -13.47 -4.64 20.78
CA ALA A 294 -12.82 -5.15 21.99
C ALA A 294 -11.28 -5.27 21.85
N ALA A 295 -10.81 -5.53 20.65
CA ALA A 295 -9.37 -5.74 20.39
C ALA A 295 -9.00 -5.36 18.95
N ALA A 296 -7.70 -5.11 18.75
CA ALA A 296 -7.11 -4.86 17.44
C ALA A 296 -5.87 -5.73 17.22
N SER A 297 -5.47 -5.90 15.95
CA SER A 297 -4.19 -6.48 15.56
C SER A 297 -3.55 -5.62 14.46
N LEU A 298 -2.31 -5.21 14.70
CA LEU A 298 -1.51 -4.39 13.78
C LEU A 298 -0.72 -5.21 12.75
N GLN A 299 -0.87 -6.54 12.76
CA GLN A 299 -0.08 -7.43 11.90
C GLN A 299 -0.34 -7.23 10.41
N PRO A 300 -1.58 -7.02 9.89
CA PRO A 300 -1.81 -6.84 8.46
C PRO A 300 -1.18 -5.54 7.94
N ASN A 301 -0.42 -5.64 6.84
CA ASN A 301 0.37 -4.53 6.28
C ASN A 301 -0.27 -3.83 5.07
N SER A 302 -1.54 -4.07 4.81
CA SER A 302 -2.33 -3.35 3.78
C SER A 302 -3.82 -3.55 4.03
N GLY A 303 -4.68 -2.74 3.36
CA GLY A 303 -6.12 -2.93 3.41
C GLY A 303 -6.55 -4.32 2.95
N ALA A 304 -6.06 -4.77 1.80
CA ALA A 304 -6.35 -6.12 1.27
C ALA A 304 -5.87 -7.24 2.22
N ALA A 305 -4.73 -7.06 2.90
CA ALA A 305 -4.29 -7.98 3.94
C ALA A 305 -5.22 -7.97 5.16
N GLY A 306 -5.73 -6.79 5.56
CA GLY A 306 -6.74 -6.64 6.60
C GLY A 306 -8.06 -7.30 6.23
N GLU A 307 -8.52 -7.14 4.99
CA GLU A 307 -9.71 -7.83 4.48
C GLU A 307 -9.56 -9.35 4.59
N TYR A 308 -8.48 -9.89 4.04
CA TYR A 308 -8.17 -11.31 4.12
C TYR A 308 -8.11 -11.81 5.57
N THR A 309 -7.43 -11.06 6.45
CA THR A 309 -7.29 -11.42 7.86
C THR A 309 -8.64 -11.44 8.57
N GLY A 310 -9.49 -10.43 8.38
CA GLY A 310 -10.82 -10.39 8.97
C GLY A 310 -11.71 -11.55 8.52
N LEU A 311 -11.65 -11.91 7.24
CA LEU A 311 -12.39 -13.07 6.71
C LEU A 311 -11.85 -14.40 7.26
N MET A 312 -10.52 -14.53 7.46
CA MET A 312 -9.93 -15.71 8.07
C MET A 312 -10.29 -15.84 9.55
N VAL A 313 -10.42 -14.72 10.28
CA VAL A 313 -10.91 -14.68 11.66
C VAL A 313 -12.37 -15.16 11.71
N ILE A 314 -13.24 -14.66 10.82
CA ILE A 314 -14.64 -15.14 10.71
C ILE A 314 -14.67 -16.65 10.41
N ARG A 315 -13.80 -17.11 9.51
CA ARG A 315 -13.72 -18.54 9.16
C ARG A 315 -13.27 -19.39 10.35
N ALA A 316 -12.27 -18.96 11.10
CA ALA A 316 -11.79 -19.64 12.30
C ALA A 316 -12.89 -19.71 13.37
N TYR A 317 -13.64 -18.61 13.59
CA TYR A 317 -14.78 -18.58 14.47
C TYR A 317 -15.83 -19.63 14.11
N HIS A 318 -16.22 -19.74 12.84
CA HIS A 318 -17.17 -20.76 12.41
C HIS A 318 -16.60 -22.18 12.56
N GLN A 319 -15.32 -22.38 12.27
CA GLN A 319 -14.65 -23.67 12.41
C GLN A 319 -14.60 -24.14 13.87
N SER A 320 -14.32 -23.25 14.83
CA SER A 320 -14.27 -23.58 16.26
C SER A 320 -15.63 -24.04 16.79
N ARG A 321 -16.71 -23.64 16.14
CA ARG A 321 -18.09 -24.03 16.46
C ARG A 321 -18.58 -25.27 15.67
N GLY A 322 -17.70 -25.96 14.97
CA GLY A 322 -18.06 -27.09 14.10
C GLY A 322 -18.82 -26.71 12.83
N GLN A 323 -18.81 -25.41 12.47
CA GLN A 323 -19.57 -24.84 11.36
C GLN A 323 -18.65 -24.48 10.17
N GLY A 324 -17.56 -25.20 9.97
CA GLY A 324 -16.60 -24.93 8.87
C GLY A 324 -17.21 -25.01 7.45
N TYR A 325 -18.42 -25.49 7.30
CA TYR A 325 -19.21 -25.49 6.08
C TYR A 325 -19.79 -24.11 5.72
N ARG A 326 -19.87 -23.16 6.67
CA ARG A 326 -20.27 -21.77 6.41
C ARG A 326 -19.18 -21.07 5.61
N ASN A 327 -19.39 -20.89 4.31
CA ASN A 327 -18.41 -20.34 3.40
C ASN A 327 -19.00 -19.36 2.37
N ILE A 328 -20.26 -18.98 2.50
CA ILE A 328 -20.91 -17.99 1.64
C ILE A 328 -20.79 -16.60 2.26
N VAL A 329 -20.39 -15.61 1.45
CA VAL A 329 -20.30 -14.20 1.81
C VAL A 329 -21.17 -13.37 0.87
N LEU A 330 -22.06 -12.56 1.45
CA LEU A 330 -22.84 -11.59 0.69
C LEU A 330 -22.01 -10.33 0.45
N ILE A 331 -21.91 -9.87 -0.79
CA ILE A 331 -21.13 -8.68 -1.14
C ILE A 331 -21.99 -7.77 -2.04
N PRO A 332 -22.26 -6.51 -1.64
CA PRO A 332 -22.99 -5.56 -2.47
C PRO A 332 -22.28 -5.29 -3.81
N ALA A 333 -23.06 -5.03 -4.85
CA ALA A 333 -22.52 -4.68 -6.18
C ALA A 333 -21.65 -3.41 -6.13
N SER A 334 -21.96 -2.49 -5.19
CA SER A 334 -21.16 -1.28 -4.92
C SER A 334 -19.79 -1.54 -4.28
N ALA A 335 -19.51 -2.75 -3.77
CA ALA A 335 -18.27 -3.03 -3.06
C ALA A 335 -17.04 -2.86 -3.95
N HIS A 336 -15.95 -2.36 -3.34
CA HIS A 336 -14.65 -2.28 -3.99
C HIS A 336 -14.20 -3.65 -4.52
N GLY A 337 -13.49 -3.69 -5.65
CA GLY A 337 -13.04 -4.95 -6.28
C GLY A 337 -12.14 -5.82 -5.39
N THR A 338 -11.51 -5.24 -4.35
CA THR A 338 -10.71 -6.00 -3.36
C THR A 338 -11.58 -6.91 -2.50
N ASN A 339 -12.81 -6.54 -2.15
CA ASN A 339 -13.68 -7.34 -1.28
C ASN A 339 -13.97 -8.74 -1.88
N PRO A 340 -14.51 -8.87 -3.11
CA PRO A 340 -14.69 -10.19 -3.70
C PRO A 340 -13.37 -10.93 -3.95
N ALA A 341 -12.28 -10.23 -4.25
CA ALA A 341 -10.97 -10.86 -4.43
C ALA A 341 -10.43 -11.43 -3.10
N SER A 342 -10.54 -10.69 -2.00
CA SER A 342 -10.16 -11.17 -0.66
C SER A 342 -11.03 -12.34 -0.20
N ALA A 343 -12.34 -12.30 -0.47
CA ALA A 343 -13.24 -13.41 -0.15
C ALA A 343 -12.87 -14.69 -0.91
N ALA A 344 -12.54 -14.58 -2.20
CA ALA A 344 -12.06 -15.71 -2.99
C ALA A 344 -10.74 -16.27 -2.45
N MET A 345 -9.78 -15.41 -2.05
CA MET A 345 -8.52 -15.83 -1.42
C MET A 345 -8.75 -16.54 -0.08
N ALA A 346 -9.73 -16.11 0.71
CA ALA A 346 -10.12 -16.78 1.95
C ALA A 346 -10.89 -18.10 1.72
N GLY A 347 -11.09 -18.52 0.46
CA GLY A 347 -11.81 -19.73 0.10
C GLY A 347 -13.32 -19.65 0.28
N MET A 348 -13.88 -18.44 0.25
CA MET A 348 -15.30 -18.19 0.38
C MET A 348 -15.99 -18.05 -0.97
N LYS A 349 -17.27 -18.39 -1.02
CA LYS A 349 -18.15 -18.24 -2.18
C LYS A 349 -18.87 -16.91 -2.09
N ILE A 350 -18.90 -16.16 -3.18
CA ILE A 350 -19.48 -14.84 -3.23
C ILE A 350 -20.90 -14.90 -3.79
N VAL A 351 -21.83 -14.26 -3.08
CA VAL A 351 -23.19 -13.97 -3.55
C VAL A 351 -23.36 -12.46 -3.60
N THR A 352 -23.53 -11.93 -4.82
CA THR A 352 -23.66 -10.49 -5.02
C THR A 352 -25.06 -10.02 -4.61
N VAL A 353 -25.13 -8.94 -3.83
CA VAL A 353 -26.37 -8.24 -3.46
C VAL A 353 -26.56 -7.02 -4.34
N ALA A 354 -27.78 -6.78 -4.82
CA ALA A 354 -28.12 -5.63 -5.65
C ALA A 354 -28.02 -4.31 -4.88
N CYS A 355 -27.92 -3.21 -5.62
CA CYS A 355 -28.07 -1.84 -5.11
C CYS A 355 -29.29 -1.19 -5.76
N ASP A 356 -29.93 -0.25 -5.04
CA ASP A 356 -31.04 0.54 -5.54
C ASP A 356 -30.57 1.71 -6.44
N ASP A 357 -31.53 2.41 -7.06
CA ASP A 357 -31.25 3.55 -7.94
C ASP A 357 -30.66 4.77 -7.22
N LYS A 358 -30.66 4.80 -5.89
CA LYS A 358 -30.07 5.85 -5.05
C LYS A 358 -28.67 5.51 -4.59
N GLY A 359 -28.18 4.31 -4.94
CA GLY A 359 -26.84 3.84 -4.58
C GLY A 359 -26.77 3.13 -3.22
N ASN A 360 -27.91 2.87 -2.57
CA ASN A 360 -27.94 2.08 -1.34
C ASN A 360 -27.97 0.59 -1.65
N ILE A 361 -27.67 -0.23 -0.65
CA ILE A 361 -27.84 -1.70 -0.73
C ILE A 361 -29.36 -2.00 -0.81
N ASP A 362 -29.77 -2.85 -1.74
CA ASP A 362 -31.13 -3.38 -1.76
C ASP A 362 -31.32 -4.33 -0.57
N VAL A 363 -31.95 -3.79 0.50
CA VAL A 363 -32.12 -4.49 1.77
C VAL A 363 -33.01 -5.71 1.61
N GLU A 364 -34.00 -5.66 0.73
CA GLU A 364 -34.91 -6.81 0.54
C GLU A 364 -34.21 -7.95 -0.24
N ASP A 365 -33.39 -7.63 -1.23
CA ASP A 365 -32.53 -8.61 -1.90
C ASP A 365 -31.52 -9.23 -0.91
N LEU A 366 -30.90 -8.40 -0.04
CA LEU A 366 -29.99 -8.88 0.98
C LEU A 366 -30.68 -9.84 1.95
N LYS A 367 -31.85 -9.46 2.48
CA LYS A 367 -32.66 -10.31 3.39
C LYS A 367 -33.10 -11.63 2.74
N ALA A 368 -33.47 -11.59 1.45
CA ALA A 368 -33.83 -12.78 0.69
C ALA A 368 -32.65 -13.75 0.59
N LYS A 369 -31.47 -13.24 0.18
CA LYS A 369 -30.23 -14.01 0.05
C LYS A 369 -29.69 -14.51 1.39
N ALA A 370 -29.78 -13.71 2.45
CA ALA A 370 -29.39 -14.14 3.79
C ALA A 370 -30.25 -15.33 4.27
N ARG A 371 -31.56 -15.31 4.01
CA ARG A 371 -32.45 -16.43 4.32
C ARG A 371 -32.17 -17.65 3.45
N GLU A 372 -32.02 -17.47 2.15
CA GLU A 372 -31.72 -18.55 1.19
C GLU A 372 -30.45 -19.32 1.58
N HIS A 373 -29.42 -18.60 1.99
CA HIS A 373 -28.13 -19.17 2.33
C HIS A 373 -27.89 -19.34 3.85
N SER A 374 -28.90 -19.20 4.68
CA SER A 374 -28.76 -19.17 6.15
C SER A 374 -28.01 -20.36 6.74
N SER A 375 -28.08 -21.54 6.12
CA SER A 375 -27.34 -22.72 6.57
C SER A 375 -25.83 -22.65 6.31
N GLU A 376 -25.40 -21.92 5.26
CA GLU A 376 -24.00 -21.85 4.80
C GLU A 376 -23.42 -20.42 4.88
N LEU A 377 -24.18 -19.44 5.33
CA LEU A 377 -23.77 -18.04 5.41
C LEU A 377 -22.64 -17.87 6.41
N ALA A 378 -21.45 -17.50 5.94
CA ALA A 378 -20.33 -17.09 6.78
C ALA A 378 -20.50 -15.64 7.25
N GLY A 379 -20.95 -14.76 6.34
CA GLY A 379 -21.15 -13.35 6.68
C GLY A 379 -21.43 -12.45 5.47
N THR A 380 -21.27 -11.17 5.68
CA THR A 380 -21.35 -10.13 4.64
C THR A 380 -20.13 -9.22 4.71
N MET A 381 -19.73 -8.66 3.55
CA MET A 381 -18.75 -7.57 3.50
C MET A 381 -19.44 -6.30 3.03
N ILE A 382 -19.44 -5.27 3.83
CA ILE A 382 -20.04 -3.96 3.54
C ILE A 382 -19.03 -2.84 3.75
N THR A 383 -19.12 -1.78 2.95
CA THR A 383 -18.38 -0.53 3.12
C THR A 383 -19.33 0.54 3.65
N TYR A 384 -18.92 1.29 4.68
CA TYR A 384 -19.78 2.34 5.28
C TYR A 384 -18.96 3.60 5.57
N PRO A 385 -19.37 4.81 5.08
CA PRO A 385 -20.35 4.96 3.98
C PRO A 385 -19.93 4.17 2.76
N SER A 386 -20.89 3.85 1.88
CA SER A 386 -20.62 3.02 0.68
C SER A 386 -19.68 3.70 -0.29
N THR A 387 -19.07 2.92 -1.21
CA THR A 387 -18.27 3.49 -2.32
C THR A 387 -19.09 4.35 -3.29
N HIS A 388 -20.42 4.37 -3.15
CA HIS A 388 -21.28 5.33 -3.82
C HIS A 388 -21.28 6.73 -3.15
N GLY A 389 -20.52 6.92 -2.06
CA GLY A 389 -20.45 8.17 -1.31
C GLY A 389 -21.66 8.45 -0.43
N VAL A 390 -22.49 7.43 -0.11
CA VAL A 390 -23.73 7.59 0.64
C VAL A 390 -23.72 6.76 1.93
N PHE A 391 -24.36 7.30 2.97
CA PHE A 391 -24.61 6.58 4.21
C PHE A 391 -25.86 5.71 4.07
N GLU A 392 -25.72 4.41 4.31
CA GLU A 392 -26.83 3.45 4.34
C GLU A 392 -27.77 3.75 5.49
N SER A 393 -28.96 4.29 5.23
CA SER A 393 -29.93 4.63 6.28
C SER A 393 -30.48 3.39 7.00
N ARG A 394 -30.52 2.24 6.31
CA ARG A 394 -31.02 0.96 6.81
C ARG A 394 -29.90 0.00 7.24
N ILE A 395 -28.73 0.50 7.57
CA ILE A 395 -27.57 -0.33 7.88
C ILE A 395 -27.82 -1.33 9.01
N ARG A 396 -28.59 -0.97 10.05
CA ARG A 396 -28.91 -1.88 11.14
C ARG A 396 -29.80 -3.05 10.72
N GLU A 397 -30.74 -2.81 9.83
CA GLU A 397 -31.55 -3.89 9.27
C GLU A 397 -30.74 -4.89 8.47
N ILE A 398 -29.67 -4.40 7.78
CA ILE A 398 -28.72 -5.23 7.06
C ILE A 398 -27.96 -6.11 8.05
N VAL A 399 -27.41 -5.49 9.09
CA VAL A 399 -26.66 -6.19 10.16
C VAL A 399 -27.50 -7.26 10.81
N ASP A 400 -28.72 -6.89 11.29
CA ASP A 400 -29.63 -7.81 11.94
C ASP A 400 -29.98 -9.01 11.05
N ALA A 401 -30.27 -8.77 9.77
CA ALA A 401 -30.62 -9.84 8.83
C ALA A 401 -29.45 -10.86 8.61
N VAL A 402 -28.22 -10.42 8.68
CA VAL A 402 -27.03 -11.29 8.57
C VAL A 402 -26.83 -12.07 9.85
N HIS A 403 -26.94 -11.44 11.02
CA HIS A 403 -26.83 -12.09 12.32
C HIS A 403 -27.94 -13.12 12.54
N ASP A 404 -29.20 -12.80 12.20
CA ASP A 404 -30.34 -13.73 12.28
C ASP A 404 -30.12 -14.99 11.40
N ALA A 405 -29.38 -14.85 10.30
CA ALA A 405 -28.99 -15.97 9.46
C ALA A 405 -27.72 -16.71 9.96
N GLY A 406 -27.14 -16.29 11.09
CA GLY A 406 -25.96 -16.89 11.72
C GLY A 406 -24.62 -16.48 11.10
N GLY A 407 -24.62 -15.47 10.22
CA GLY A 407 -23.41 -14.89 9.61
C GLY A 407 -22.77 -13.82 10.47
N GLN A 408 -21.55 -13.40 10.12
CA GLN A 408 -20.81 -12.30 10.73
C GLN A 408 -20.79 -11.09 9.79
N VAL A 409 -20.71 -9.89 10.35
CA VAL A 409 -20.65 -8.65 9.57
C VAL A 409 -19.21 -8.12 9.54
N TYR A 410 -18.61 -8.20 8.37
CA TYR A 410 -17.34 -7.53 8.08
C TYR A 410 -17.61 -6.14 7.52
N MET A 411 -17.05 -5.10 8.16
CA MET A 411 -17.11 -3.73 7.66
C MET A 411 -15.77 -3.31 7.08
N ASP A 412 -15.78 -2.92 5.82
CA ASP A 412 -14.63 -2.28 5.18
C ASP A 412 -14.43 -0.87 5.74
N GLY A 413 -13.33 -0.67 6.44
CA GLY A 413 -12.98 0.59 7.10
C GLY A 413 -12.14 1.54 6.23
N ALA A 414 -12.09 1.35 4.91
CA ALA A 414 -11.42 2.28 4.02
C ALA A 414 -11.99 3.71 4.11
N ASN A 415 -13.29 3.83 4.42
CA ASN A 415 -14.01 5.08 4.52
C ASN A 415 -14.16 5.63 5.96
N MET A 416 -13.25 5.25 6.88
CA MET A 416 -13.24 5.76 8.25
C MET A 416 -13.13 7.29 8.34
N ASN A 417 -12.65 7.95 7.29
CA ASN A 417 -12.60 9.40 7.21
C ASN A 417 -13.98 10.09 7.33
N ALA A 418 -15.05 9.32 7.16
CA ALA A 418 -16.44 9.79 7.35
C ALA A 418 -17.09 9.26 8.65
N GLN A 419 -16.36 8.55 9.52
CA GLN A 419 -16.95 7.89 10.69
C GLN A 419 -16.34 8.35 12.02
N VAL A 420 -15.02 8.53 12.09
CA VAL A 420 -14.28 8.74 13.35
C VAL A 420 -14.90 9.87 14.20
N GLY A 421 -15.28 9.54 15.43
CA GLY A 421 -15.88 10.49 16.37
C GLY A 421 -17.36 10.84 16.12
N LEU A 422 -17.96 10.39 14.99
CA LEU A 422 -19.39 10.58 14.68
C LEU A 422 -20.18 9.27 14.82
N THR A 423 -19.59 8.17 14.38
CA THR A 423 -20.10 6.81 14.51
C THR A 423 -18.93 5.84 14.49
N ASN A 424 -19.19 4.55 14.67
CA ASN A 424 -18.16 3.52 14.55
C ASN A 424 -18.74 2.16 14.16
N PRO A 425 -17.90 1.26 13.59
CA PRO A 425 -18.33 -0.08 13.16
C PRO A 425 -18.98 -0.91 14.26
N GLY A 426 -18.43 -0.93 15.48
CA GLY A 426 -18.96 -1.69 16.61
C GLY A 426 -20.35 -1.19 17.04
N TYR A 427 -20.56 0.13 17.07
CA TYR A 427 -21.87 0.72 17.36
C TYR A 427 -22.91 0.38 16.29
N ILE A 428 -22.51 0.33 15.02
CA ILE A 428 -23.36 -0.06 13.90
C ILE A 428 -23.77 -1.53 14.02
N GLY A 429 -22.93 -2.38 14.63
CA GLY A 429 -23.15 -3.80 14.82
C GLY A 429 -22.26 -4.70 13.97
N ALA A 430 -21.21 -4.18 13.40
CA ALA A 430 -20.21 -5.01 12.73
C ALA A 430 -19.43 -5.88 13.74
N ASP A 431 -18.92 -7.02 13.29
CA ASP A 431 -18.14 -7.97 14.11
C ASP A 431 -16.65 -7.83 13.91
N VAL A 432 -16.24 -7.41 12.72
CA VAL A 432 -14.84 -7.12 12.37
C VAL A 432 -14.77 -5.99 11.36
N CYS A 433 -13.72 -5.18 11.49
CA CYS A 433 -13.42 -4.09 10.56
C CYS A 433 -11.92 -4.08 10.30
N HIS A 434 -11.48 -3.86 9.06
CA HIS A 434 -10.12 -3.40 8.82
C HIS A 434 -10.05 -1.88 8.74
N LEU A 435 -8.89 -1.32 9.04
CA LEU A 435 -8.59 0.10 8.87
C LEU A 435 -7.50 0.28 7.82
N ASN A 436 -7.44 1.48 7.24
CA ASN A 436 -6.32 1.90 6.40
C ASN A 436 -5.62 3.07 7.10
N LEU A 437 -4.53 2.80 7.84
CA LEU A 437 -3.82 3.87 8.56
C LEU A 437 -3.16 4.87 7.59
N HIS A 438 -2.87 4.43 6.37
CA HIS A 438 -2.36 5.24 5.27
C HIS A 438 -3.44 6.06 4.53
N LYS A 439 -4.66 6.09 5.05
CA LYS A 439 -5.78 6.96 4.60
C LYS A 439 -6.16 7.91 5.72
N THR A 440 -7.04 7.49 6.61
CA THR A 440 -7.60 8.32 7.70
C THR A 440 -6.57 8.74 8.74
N PHE A 441 -5.55 7.91 9.06
CA PHE A 441 -4.68 8.08 10.20
C PHE A 441 -3.25 8.57 9.86
N ALA A 442 -3.16 9.42 8.85
CA ALA A 442 -1.99 10.25 8.52
C ALA A 442 -0.73 9.54 8.03
N MET A 443 -0.68 8.23 7.92
CA MET A 443 0.48 7.60 7.28
C MET A 443 0.57 8.04 5.81
N PRO A 444 1.77 8.31 5.28
CA PRO A 444 1.93 8.70 3.88
C PRO A 444 1.47 7.57 2.97
N HIS A 445 0.70 7.91 1.94
CA HIS A 445 0.22 6.92 0.96
C HIS A 445 1.33 6.42 0.02
N GLY A 446 2.42 7.19 -0.14
CA GLY A 446 3.67 6.80 -0.80
C GLY A 446 3.54 6.41 -2.27
N GLY A 447 2.57 6.98 -3.00
CA GLY A 447 2.33 6.64 -4.40
C GLY A 447 1.79 5.20 -4.63
N GLY A 448 1.23 4.59 -3.58
CA GLY A 448 0.69 3.22 -3.61
C GLY A 448 1.28 2.32 -2.51
N GLY A 449 1.63 2.88 -1.41
CA GLY A 449 2.20 2.25 -0.23
C GLY A 449 3.63 2.71 0.08
N PRO A 450 4.09 2.47 1.33
CA PRO A 450 3.69 1.38 2.23
C PRO A 450 2.35 1.61 2.93
N GLY A 451 1.70 0.51 3.31
CA GLY A 451 0.44 0.52 4.04
C GLY A 451 0.51 -0.16 5.40
N VAL A 452 -0.49 0.11 6.23
CA VAL A 452 -0.83 -0.66 7.43
C VAL A 452 -2.34 -0.79 7.47
N GLY A 453 -2.81 -2.03 7.60
CA GLY A 453 -4.22 -2.37 7.52
C GLY A 453 -4.70 -3.18 8.73
N PRO A 454 -4.65 -2.64 9.96
CA PRO A 454 -5.05 -3.37 11.15
C PRO A 454 -6.49 -3.82 11.08
N ILE A 455 -6.79 -4.93 11.75
CA ILE A 455 -8.15 -5.35 12.01
C ILE A 455 -8.53 -5.04 13.46
N CYS A 456 -9.81 -4.65 13.64
CA CYS A 456 -10.42 -4.51 14.95
C CYS A 456 -11.62 -5.46 15.01
N VAL A 457 -11.84 -6.13 16.14
CA VAL A 457 -12.80 -7.22 16.28
C VAL A 457 -13.65 -7.12 17.54
N ALA A 458 -14.89 -7.60 17.46
CA ALA A 458 -15.78 -7.79 18.59
C ALA A 458 -15.23 -8.88 19.55
N GLU A 459 -15.67 -8.89 20.82
CA GLU A 459 -15.12 -9.75 21.88
C GLU A 459 -15.12 -11.25 21.50
N HIS A 460 -16.17 -11.72 20.84
CA HIS A 460 -16.27 -13.14 20.46
C HIS A 460 -15.31 -13.57 19.33
N LEU A 461 -14.73 -12.62 18.61
CA LEU A 461 -13.73 -12.85 17.57
C LEU A 461 -12.29 -12.66 18.06
N ARG A 462 -12.09 -12.03 19.22
CA ARG A 462 -10.78 -11.76 19.82
C ARG A 462 -9.88 -13.00 19.93
N PRO A 463 -10.38 -14.19 20.33
CA PRO A 463 -9.53 -15.40 20.44
C PRO A 463 -8.86 -15.80 19.11
N PHE A 464 -9.41 -15.39 17.97
CA PHE A 464 -8.95 -15.79 16.63
C PHE A 464 -8.01 -14.77 15.96
N LEU A 465 -7.63 -13.68 16.64
CA LEU A 465 -6.66 -12.72 16.10
C LEU A 465 -5.34 -13.40 15.70
N PRO A 466 -4.67 -12.95 14.63
CA PRO A 466 -3.51 -13.62 14.05
C PRO A 466 -2.36 -13.75 15.04
N SER A 467 -1.88 -14.97 15.22
CA SER A 467 -0.70 -15.32 16.03
C SER A 467 0.59 -15.16 15.23
N HIS A 468 1.74 -15.32 15.90
CA HIS A 468 3.04 -15.35 15.25
C HIS A 468 3.94 -16.40 15.90
N ALA A 469 4.73 -17.13 15.08
CA ALA A 469 5.55 -18.24 15.56
C ALA A 469 6.72 -17.82 16.47
N LEU A 470 7.19 -16.56 16.36
CA LEU A 470 8.39 -16.05 17.04
C LEU A 470 8.09 -14.87 17.98
N ALA A 471 6.83 -14.44 18.10
CA ALA A 471 6.44 -13.33 18.96
C ALA A 471 5.09 -13.61 19.62
N ALA A 472 4.94 -13.21 20.86
CA ALA A 472 3.68 -13.31 21.58
C ALA A 472 2.69 -12.24 21.08
N THR A 473 1.85 -12.61 20.13
CA THR A 473 0.78 -11.77 19.58
C THR A 473 -0.41 -12.64 19.20
N GLY A 474 -1.58 -12.02 19.06
CA GLY A 474 -2.81 -12.70 18.67
C GLY A 474 -3.65 -13.24 19.84
N GLY A 475 -4.65 -14.03 19.51
CA GLY A 475 -5.55 -14.68 20.46
C GLY A 475 -5.16 -16.13 20.75
N ASP A 476 -5.81 -16.71 21.79
CA ASP A 476 -5.52 -18.07 22.28
C ASP A 476 -5.81 -19.17 21.24
N GLU A 477 -6.75 -18.93 20.33
CA GLU A 477 -7.11 -19.78 19.19
C GLU A 477 -6.73 -19.10 17.84
N GLY A 478 -5.70 -18.26 17.87
CA GLY A 478 -5.31 -17.38 16.78
C GLY A 478 -5.06 -18.10 15.46
N ILE A 479 -5.53 -17.48 14.36
CA ILE A 479 -5.10 -17.92 13.02
C ILE A 479 -3.59 -17.77 12.86
N THR A 480 -3.03 -18.45 11.87
CA THR A 480 -1.60 -18.30 11.53
C THR A 480 -1.24 -16.86 11.16
N ALA A 481 0.03 -16.52 11.27
CA ALA A 481 0.55 -15.22 10.88
C ALA A 481 0.15 -14.84 9.45
N VAL A 482 -0.25 -13.58 9.25
CA VAL A 482 -0.64 -13.01 7.95
C VAL A 482 0.43 -12.08 7.37
N ALA A 483 1.48 -11.81 8.14
CA ALA A 483 2.68 -11.09 7.69
C ALA A 483 3.93 -11.75 8.29
N SER A 484 5.09 -11.52 7.66
CA SER A 484 6.37 -12.07 8.13
C SER A 484 6.82 -11.42 9.45
N ALA A 485 6.51 -10.15 9.64
CA ALA A 485 6.80 -9.42 10.87
C ALA A 485 5.59 -9.45 11.82
N PRO A 486 5.80 -9.53 13.13
CA PRO A 486 4.71 -9.66 14.11
C PRO A 486 3.72 -8.49 14.09
N TRP A 487 4.15 -7.29 13.74
CA TRP A 487 3.37 -6.07 13.72
C TRP A 487 3.44 -5.34 12.36
N GLY A 488 3.63 -6.09 11.27
CA GLY A 488 3.61 -5.58 9.91
C GLY A 488 4.63 -4.45 9.65
N SER A 489 4.17 -3.31 9.17
CA SER A 489 5.01 -2.13 8.90
C SER A 489 5.25 -1.28 10.16
N ALA A 490 5.88 -1.86 11.17
CA ALA A 490 5.94 -1.33 12.53
C ALA A 490 6.59 0.05 12.66
N SER A 491 7.61 0.39 11.86
CA SER A 491 8.26 1.71 11.93
C SER A 491 7.33 2.87 11.56
N LEU A 492 6.21 2.59 10.89
CA LEU A 492 5.21 3.62 10.54
C LEU A 492 4.17 3.86 11.64
N LEU A 493 4.04 2.94 12.61
CA LEU A 493 3.04 3.06 13.68
C LEU A 493 3.18 4.35 14.51
N PRO A 494 4.40 4.86 14.78
CA PRO A 494 4.57 6.13 15.48
C PRO A 494 3.88 7.31 14.82
N ILE A 495 3.70 7.29 13.49
CA ILE A 495 3.00 8.36 12.74
C ILE A 495 1.54 8.39 13.14
N THR A 496 0.85 7.25 13.08
CA THR A 496 -0.57 7.16 13.49
C THR A 496 -0.74 7.41 14.98
N TYR A 497 0.15 6.87 15.80
CA TYR A 497 0.16 7.12 17.25
C TYR A 497 0.26 8.62 17.55
N GLY A 498 1.23 9.30 16.93
CA GLY A 498 1.40 10.75 17.05
C GLY A 498 0.17 11.52 16.58
N TYR A 499 -0.42 11.14 15.44
CA TYR A 499 -1.64 11.74 14.89
C TYR A 499 -2.81 11.66 15.88
N ILE A 500 -3.08 10.47 16.42
CA ILE A 500 -4.16 10.27 17.39
C ILE A 500 -3.91 11.07 18.67
N LYS A 501 -2.69 11.00 19.23
CA LYS A 501 -2.36 11.70 20.49
C LYS A 501 -2.34 13.23 20.32
N MET A 502 -1.91 13.76 19.18
CA MET A 502 -1.89 15.20 18.92
C MET A 502 -3.29 15.78 18.70
N LEU A 503 -4.15 15.07 18.02
CA LEU A 503 -5.52 15.53 17.74
C LEU A 503 -6.47 15.29 18.92
N GLY A 504 -6.32 14.18 19.62
CA GLY A 504 -7.25 13.75 20.64
C GLY A 504 -8.66 13.49 20.08
N GLU A 505 -9.62 13.23 20.94
CA GLU A 505 -11.01 12.94 20.57
C GLU A 505 -11.64 14.09 19.76
N GLU A 506 -11.49 15.33 20.22
CA GLU A 506 -12.08 16.50 19.58
C GLU A 506 -11.48 16.74 18.19
N GLY A 507 -10.15 16.66 18.04
CA GLY A 507 -9.48 16.86 16.76
C GLY A 507 -9.83 15.79 15.75
N LEU A 508 -9.89 14.52 16.15
CA LEU A 508 -10.30 13.41 15.29
C LEU A 508 -11.74 13.59 14.79
N ARG A 509 -12.68 13.94 15.68
CA ARG A 509 -14.06 14.24 15.31
C ARG A 509 -14.14 15.41 14.35
N ARG A 510 -13.39 16.49 14.63
CA ARG A 510 -13.34 17.68 13.77
C ARG A 510 -12.80 17.36 12.37
N SER A 511 -11.78 16.51 12.27
CA SER A 511 -11.27 16.03 10.98
C SER A 511 -12.38 15.39 10.14
N THR A 512 -13.15 14.49 10.73
CA THR A 512 -14.28 13.82 10.05
C THR A 512 -15.36 14.82 9.64
N GLU A 513 -15.75 15.73 10.54
CA GLU A 513 -16.72 16.80 10.22
C GLU A 513 -16.26 17.62 9.01
N MET A 514 -14.98 18.02 8.98
CA MET A 514 -14.42 18.83 7.88
C MET A 514 -14.36 18.04 6.57
N ALA A 515 -14.02 16.74 6.59
CA ALA A 515 -14.03 15.91 5.40
C ALA A 515 -15.43 15.87 4.75
N ILE A 516 -16.47 15.68 5.57
CA ILE A 516 -17.87 15.67 5.11
C ILE A 516 -18.29 17.06 4.61
N VAL A 517 -17.93 18.12 5.33
CA VAL A 517 -18.26 19.51 4.94
C VAL A 517 -17.58 19.86 3.62
N ASN A 518 -16.31 19.54 3.43
CA ASN A 518 -15.57 19.83 2.20
C ASN A 518 -16.18 19.14 0.97
N ALA A 519 -16.52 17.86 1.08
CA ALA A 519 -17.17 17.13 -0.02
C ALA A 519 -18.54 17.73 -0.37
N ASN A 520 -19.34 18.06 0.63
CA ASN A 520 -20.67 18.69 0.41
C ASN A 520 -20.57 20.13 -0.09
N TYR A 521 -19.52 20.89 0.31
CA TYR A 521 -19.21 22.21 -0.24
C TYR A 521 -18.97 22.12 -1.76
N MET A 522 -18.08 21.23 -2.18
CA MET A 522 -17.75 21.05 -3.61
C MET A 522 -18.96 20.54 -4.40
N SER A 523 -19.68 19.52 -3.88
CA SER A 523 -20.91 19.02 -4.50
C SER A 523 -21.94 20.13 -4.71
N SER A 524 -22.15 20.98 -3.69
CA SER A 524 -23.10 22.10 -3.76
C SER A 524 -22.67 23.18 -4.74
N ALA A 525 -21.37 23.47 -4.83
CA ALA A 525 -20.83 24.46 -5.75
C ALA A 525 -20.91 24.00 -7.24
N LEU A 526 -20.75 22.70 -7.46
CA LEU A 526 -20.78 22.09 -8.81
C LEU A 526 -22.17 21.70 -9.30
N LYS A 527 -23.19 21.66 -8.47
CA LYS A 527 -24.52 21.06 -8.75
C LYS A 527 -25.25 21.58 -10.00
N HIS A 528 -24.95 22.79 -10.46
CA HIS A 528 -25.55 23.38 -11.67
C HIS A 528 -24.77 23.04 -12.95
N GLU A 529 -23.54 22.58 -12.81
CA GLU A 529 -22.65 22.25 -13.93
C GLU A 529 -22.43 20.74 -14.06
N TYR A 530 -22.35 20.04 -12.92
CA TYR A 530 -22.16 18.59 -12.84
C TYR A 530 -23.17 18.00 -11.88
N ARG A 531 -23.90 17.00 -12.32
CA ARG A 531 -24.79 16.23 -11.44
C ARG A 531 -23.94 15.37 -10.50
N THR A 532 -24.25 15.41 -9.20
CA THR A 532 -23.80 14.36 -8.27
C THR A 532 -24.63 13.11 -8.52
N TYR A 533 -23.98 12.00 -8.86
CA TYR A 533 -24.67 10.77 -9.31
C TYR A 533 -25.50 10.15 -8.21
N TYR A 534 -24.93 10.00 -7.00
CA TYR A 534 -25.64 9.54 -5.80
C TYR A 534 -25.50 10.58 -4.69
N SER A 535 -26.57 10.83 -3.97
CA SER A 535 -26.64 11.83 -2.89
C SER A 535 -27.49 11.41 -1.69
N GLY A 536 -27.78 10.11 -1.57
CA GLY A 536 -28.60 9.58 -0.49
C GLY A 536 -30.01 10.19 -0.42
N GLU A 537 -30.71 9.90 0.67
CA GLU A 537 -32.08 10.41 0.88
C GLU A 537 -32.13 11.89 1.22
N THR A 538 -31.05 12.44 1.79
CA THR A 538 -30.96 13.84 2.23
C THR A 538 -30.48 14.79 1.13
N GLY A 539 -30.10 14.27 -0.04
CA GLY A 539 -29.46 15.05 -1.10
C GLY A 539 -28.03 15.48 -0.76
N ARG A 540 -27.37 14.79 0.18
CA ARG A 540 -25.99 15.05 0.63
C ARG A 540 -25.11 13.82 0.41
N VAL A 541 -23.82 14.07 0.33
CA VAL A 541 -22.78 13.02 0.19
C VAL A 541 -22.06 12.82 1.53
N GLY A 542 -21.30 11.72 1.63
CA GLY A 542 -20.37 11.48 2.71
C GLY A 542 -19.13 12.40 2.59
N HIS A 543 -17.95 11.83 2.67
CA HIS A 543 -16.66 12.51 2.52
C HIS A 543 -16.16 12.56 1.08
N GLU A 544 -16.85 11.93 0.15
CA GLU A 544 -16.55 11.85 -1.27
C GLU A 544 -17.83 11.94 -2.10
N MET A 545 -17.68 12.25 -3.40
CA MET A 545 -18.82 12.38 -4.32
C MET A 545 -18.48 11.81 -5.69
N ILE A 546 -19.51 11.37 -6.41
CA ILE A 546 -19.40 10.89 -7.79
C ILE A 546 -20.01 11.94 -8.71
N LEU A 547 -19.22 12.54 -9.58
CA LEU A 547 -19.66 13.47 -10.61
C LEU A 547 -20.03 12.70 -11.88
N ASP A 548 -21.23 12.92 -12.37
CA ASP A 548 -21.81 12.28 -13.56
C ASP A 548 -21.31 12.94 -14.84
N LEU A 549 -20.64 12.20 -15.70
CA LEU A 549 -20.18 12.59 -17.01
C LEU A 549 -20.81 11.74 -18.13
N THR A 550 -21.79 10.92 -17.83
CA THR A 550 -22.37 9.96 -18.78
C THR A 550 -22.93 10.64 -20.04
N HIS A 551 -23.42 11.87 -19.92
CA HIS A 551 -23.95 12.66 -21.05
C HIS A 551 -22.86 13.34 -21.91
N PHE A 552 -21.63 13.56 -21.36
CA PHE A 552 -20.57 14.28 -22.08
C PHE A 552 -20.16 13.60 -23.39
N LYS A 553 -20.13 12.24 -23.38
CA LYS A 553 -19.83 11.47 -24.59
C LYS A 553 -20.87 11.68 -25.69
N HIS A 554 -22.16 11.73 -25.31
CA HIS A 554 -23.24 11.95 -26.25
C HIS A 554 -23.29 13.41 -26.74
N ASP A 555 -23.19 14.37 -25.82
CA ASP A 555 -23.43 15.78 -26.10
C ASP A 555 -22.22 16.48 -26.77
N TYR A 556 -20.99 16.06 -26.39
CA TYR A 556 -19.75 16.75 -26.80
C TYR A 556 -18.75 15.79 -27.47
N ASP A 557 -19.02 14.50 -27.54
CA ASP A 557 -18.08 13.42 -27.91
C ASP A 557 -16.78 13.44 -27.09
N ILE A 558 -16.86 13.80 -25.81
CA ILE A 558 -15.78 13.83 -24.81
C ILE A 558 -16.05 12.75 -23.75
N ASP A 559 -15.06 11.92 -23.42
CA ASP A 559 -15.17 10.93 -22.35
C ASP A 559 -14.52 11.40 -21.03
N CYS A 560 -14.74 10.66 -19.95
CA CYS A 560 -14.17 11.02 -18.64
C CYS A 560 -12.64 11.01 -18.63
N GLY A 561 -12.01 10.20 -19.49
CA GLY A 561 -10.55 10.17 -19.66
C GLY A 561 -10.01 11.45 -20.29
N ASP A 562 -10.72 12.04 -21.24
CA ASP A 562 -10.36 13.33 -21.85
C ASP A 562 -10.37 14.46 -20.81
N ILE A 563 -11.41 14.48 -19.95
CA ILE A 563 -11.52 15.45 -18.85
C ILE A 563 -10.39 15.24 -17.83
N ALA A 564 -10.08 14.00 -17.49
CA ALA A 564 -8.97 13.67 -16.60
C ALA A 564 -7.62 14.15 -17.14
N HIS A 565 -7.36 13.95 -18.42
CA HIS A 565 -6.16 14.46 -19.10
C HIS A 565 -6.14 16.00 -19.12
N ARG A 566 -7.30 16.63 -19.33
CA ARG A 566 -7.38 18.09 -19.32
C ARG A 566 -7.11 18.69 -17.95
N LEU A 567 -7.53 18.04 -16.85
CA LEU A 567 -7.17 18.42 -15.48
C LEU A 567 -5.66 18.51 -15.26
N MET A 568 -4.85 17.67 -15.92
CA MET A 568 -3.39 17.75 -15.82
C MET A 568 -2.83 19.05 -16.41
N ASP A 569 -3.44 19.58 -17.47
CA ASP A 569 -3.06 20.90 -18.02
C ASP A 569 -3.33 22.06 -17.05
N TYR A 570 -4.30 21.87 -16.16
CA TYR A 570 -4.60 22.79 -15.06
C TYR A 570 -3.74 22.55 -13.81
N GLY A 571 -2.87 21.54 -13.82
CA GLY A 571 -2.00 21.21 -12.70
C GLY A 571 -2.66 20.38 -11.61
N PHE A 572 -3.75 19.66 -11.92
CA PHE A 572 -4.40 18.73 -11.02
C PHE A 572 -4.18 17.28 -11.43
N HIS A 573 -3.89 16.44 -10.45
CA HIS A 573 -4.02 14.99 -10.62
C HIS A 573 -5.50 14.64 -10.78
N ALA A 574 -5.81 13.79 -11.77
CA ALA A 574 -7.20 13.40 -12.00
C ALA A 574 -7.79 12.63 -10.82
N PRO A 575 -9.08 12.80 -10.51
CA PRO A 575 -9.81 11.93 -9.58
C PRO A 575 -9.89 10.48 -10.09
N THR A 576 -10.44 9.58 -9.27
CA THR A 576 -10.72 8.20 -9.69
C THR A 576 -11.74 8.17 -10.82
N LEU A 577 -11.40 7.44 -11.91
CA LEU A 577 -12.19 7.38 -13.14
C LEU A 577 -13.08 6.15 -13.19
N SER A 578 -14.32 6.33 -13.71
CA SER A 578 -15.24 5.22 -14.07
C SER A 578 -15.38 4.16 -12.98
N PHE A 579 -15.39 4.59 -11.73
CA PHE A 579 -15.56 3.72 -10.56
C PHE A 579 -16.38 4.45 -9.47
N PRO A 580 -17.32 3.76 -8.83
CA PRO A 580 -17.91 2.44 -9.17
C PRO A 580 -18.83 2.50 -10.39
N VAL A 581 -19.12 3.67 -10.93
CA VAL A 581 -20.00 3.92 -12.08
C VAL A 581 -19.17 4.30 -13.29
N HIS A 582 -19.52 3.76 -14.45
CA HIS A 582 -18.84 4.10 -15.71
C HIS A 582 -19.10 5.56 -16.13
N GLU A 583 -18.12 6.20 -16.79
CA GLU A 583 -18.17 7.61 -17.20
C GLU A 583 -18.47 8.57 -16.04
N THR A 584 -17.73 8.44 -14.96
CA THR A 584 -17.82 9.32 -13.79
C THR A 584 -16.44 9.70 -13.25
N LEU A 585 -16.40 10.76 -12.44
CA LEU A 585 -15.25 11.13 -11.61
C LEU A 585 -15.63 10.98 -10.14
N MET A 586 -14.87 10.21 -9.38
CA MET A 586 -15.04 10.09 -7.94
C MET A 586 -14.04 10.99 -7.23
N VAL A 587 -14.55 11.99 -6.51
CA VAL A 587 -13.78 13.10 -5.92
C VAL A 587 -13.85 13.04 -4.41
N GLU A 588 -12.70 12.96 -3.75
CA GLU A 588 -12.54 13.06 -2.30
C GLU A 588 -11.58 14.21 -1.97
N PRO A 589 -12.08 15.38 -1.48
CA PRO A 589 -11.23 16.52 -1.17
C PRO A 589 -10.44 16.36 0.13
N THR A 590 -10.81 15.47 1.02
CA THR A 590 -10.31 15.29 2.38
C THR A 590 -10.50 16.52 3.30
N GLU A 591 -10.18 16.38 4.58
CA GLU A 591 -10.20 17.48 5.54
C GLU A 591 -8.95 18.38 5.48
N SER A 592 -7.89 17.90 4.84
CA SER A 592 -6.60 18.62 4.81
C SER A 592 -6.57 19.76 3.78
N GLU A 593 -7.54 19.81 2.86
CA GLU A 593 -7.53 20.78 1.79
C GLU A 593 -8.12 22.14 2.22
N PRO A 594 -7.40 23.23 1.96
CA PRO A 594 -7.92 24.57 2.21
C PRO A 594 -9.00 24.93 1.19
N LYS A 595 -9.94 25.80 1.63
CA LYS A 595 -11.05 26.26 0.76
C LYS A 595 -10.55 26.80 -0.57
N ALA A 596 -9.45 27.56 -0.58
CA ALA A 596 -8.89 28.15 -1.80
C ALA A 596 -8.48 27.10 -2.84
N GLU A 597 -7.95 25.94 -2.42
CA GLU A 597 -7.59 24.86 -3.31
C GLU A 597 -8.83 24.14 -3.88
N MET A 598 -9.85 23.94 -3.04
CA MET A 598 -11.14 23.42 -3.51
C MET A 598 -11.80 24.38 -4.51
N ASP A 599 -11.75 25.69 -4.28
CA ASP A 599 -12.27 26.71 -5.20
C ASP A 599 -11.53 26.67 -6.54
N ARG A 600 -10.20 26.51 -6.54
CA ARG A 600 -9.40 26.30 -7.77
C ARG A 600 -9.86 25.10 -8.56
N PHE A 601 -10.10 23.98 -7.89
CA PHE A 601 -10.57 22.75 -8.54
C PHE A 601 -11.99 22.91 -9.10
N ILE A 602 -12.90 23.54 -8.36
CA ILE A 602 -14.26 23.86 -8.80
C ILE A 602 -14.23 24.73 -10.06
N GLU A 603 -13.47 25.84 -10.03
CA GLU A 603 -13.30 26.74 -11.17
C GLU A 603 -12.75 25.99 -12.40
N THR A 604 -11.79 25.12 -12.18
CA THR A 604 -11.20 24.27 -13.24
C THR A 604 -12.24 23.37 -13.88
N LEU A 605 -13.02 22.64 -13.10
CA LEU A 605 -14.07 21.78 -13.64
C LEU A 605 -15.11 22.58 -14.42
N ILE A 606 -15.56 23.73 -13.91
CA ILE A 606 -16.49 24.60 -14.60
C ILE A 606 -15.89 25.08 -15.93
N ARG A 607 -14.62 25.46 -15.94
CA ARG A 607 -13.92 25.88 -17.17
C ARG A 607 -13.82 24.75 -18.18
N ILE A 608 -13.43 23.55 -17.74
CA ILE A 608 -13.35 22.36 -18.62
C ILE A 608 -14.71 22.06 -19.25
N LYS A 609 -15.82 22.18 -18.52
CA LYS A 609 -17.15 21.99 -19.08
C LYS A 609 -17.42 23.01 -20.20
N ARG A 610 -17.08 24.29 -20.01
CA ARG A 610 -17.21 25.32 -21.07
C ARG A 610 -16.34 25.00 -22.29
N GLU A 611 -15.15 24.44 -22.08
CA GLU A 611 -14.31 23.97 -23.18
C GLU A 611 -14.96 22.78 -23.91
N CYS A 612 -15.60 21.84 -23.21
CA CYS A 612 -16.36 20.74 -23.83
C CYS A 612 -17.55 21.26 -24.65
N GLU A 613 -18.31 22.21 -24.12
CA GLU A 613 -19.45 22.87 -24.84
C GLU A 613 -18.96 23.56 -26.12
N ALA A 614 -17.84 24.27 -26.05
CA ALA A 614 -17.25 24.96 -27.21
C ALA A 614 -16.64 23.99 -28.23
N ALA A 615 -16.19 22.82 -27.79
CA ALA A 615 -15.56 21.79 -28.62
C ALA A 615 -16.56 20.88 -29.33
N ALA A 616 -17.85 20.97 -29.03
CA ALA A 616 -18.87 20.10 -29.61
C ALA A 616 -18.82 20.07 -31.15
N GLY A 617 -18.71 18.87 -31.72
CA GLY A 617 -18.59 18.64 -33.15
C GLY A 617 -17.20 18.94 -33.76
N GLN A 618 -16.21 19.32 -32.98
CA GLN A 618 -14.83 19.56 -33.42
C GLN A 618 -13.93 18.37 -33.03
N PRO A 619 -13.43 17.58 -33.97
CA PRO A 619 -12.57 16.40 -33.63
C PRO A 619 -11.20 16.81 -33.12
N ASP A 620 -10.65 17.95 -33.56
CA ASP A 620 -9.40 18.53 -33.08
C ASP A 620 -9.71 19.67 -32.11
N ASN A 621 -9.63 19.42 -30.83
CA ASN A 621 -9.98 20.38 -29.78
C ASN A 621 -9.07 20.22 -28.52
N VAL A 622 -9.07 21.25 -27.71
CA VAL A 622 -8.18 21.38 -26.55
C VAL A 622 -8.39 20.30 -25.47
N VAL A 623 -9.60 19.78 -25.34
CA VAL A 623 -9.90 18.74 -24.34
C VAL A 623 -9.44 17.37 -24.80
N ARG A 624 -9.72 16.99 -26.06
CA ARG A 624 -9.32 15.70 -26.62
C ARG A 624 -7.82 15.53 -26.78
N ASN A 625 -7.12 16.63 -27.06
CA ASN A 625 -5.67 16.60 -27.26
C ASN A 625 -4.88 16.70 -25.95
N ALA A 626 -5.55 17.00 -24.86
CA ALA A 626 -4.90 17.02 -23.54
C ALA A 626 -4.31 15.66 -23.15
N PRO A 627 -3.21 15.63 -22.33
CA PRO A 627 -2.51 16.81 -21.82
C PRO A 627 -1.47 17.35 -22.82
N HIS A 628 -1.16 18.65 -22.73
CA HIS A 628 -0.21 19.33 -23.62
C HIS A 628 1.17 19.41 -22.98
N THR A 629 2.20 18.84 -23.64
CA THR A 629 3.57 18.87 -23.14
C THR A 629 4.27 20.20 -23.49
N ALA A 630 5.32 20.55 -22.75
CA ALA A 630 6.17 21.70 -23.08
C ALA A 630 6.79 21.59 -24.49
N ALA A 631 7.17 20.38 -24.91
CA ALA A 631 7.75 20.14 -26.23
C ALA A 631 6.75 20.44 -27.35
N GLU A 632 5.48 20.03 -27.18
CA GLU A 632 4.40 20.33 -28.12
C GLU A 632 4.11 21.83 -28.21
N LEU A 633 3.98 22.48 -27.05
CA LEU A 633 3.70 23.93 -26.97
C LEU A 633 4.82 24.80 -27.57
N CYS A 634 6.08 24.36 -27.51
CA CYS A 634 7.22 25.05 -28.09
C CYS A 634 7.51 24.65 -29.53
N GLY A 635 6.88 23.60 -30.05
CA GLY A 635 7.07 23.08 -31.40
C GLY A 635 6.19 23.78 -32.46
N GLU A 636 6.00 23.13 -33.60
CA GLU A 636 5.04 23.54 -34.61
C GLU A 636 3.61 23.41 -34.08
N TRP A 637 2.77 24.38 -34.28
CA TRP A 637 1.41 24.40 -33.77
C TRP A 637 0.40 24.40 -34.94
N THR A 638 -0.29 23.31 -35.07
CA THR A 638 -1.26 23.09 -36.17
C THR A 638 -2.70 22.98 -35.70
N HIS A 639 -2.93 23.07 -34.37
CA HIS A 639 -4.28 22.98 -33.81
C HIS A 639 -5.12 24.24 -34.06
N PRO A 640 -6.47 24.11 -34.15
CA PRO A 640 -7.39 25.23 -34.40
C PRO A 640 -7.57 26.16 -33.18
N TYR A 641 -7.09 25.73 -31.98
CA TYR A 641 -7.06 26.52 -30.75
C TYR A 641 -5.65 27.08 -30.49
N THR A 642 -5.54 28.07 -29.62
CA THR A 642 -4.28 28.75 -29.35
C THR A 642 -3.43 27.99 -28.31
N ARG A 643 -2.09 28.22 -28.32
CA ARG A 643 -1.18 27.73 -27.25
C ARG A 643 -1.60 28.28 -25.89
N GLU A 644 -2.15 29.46 -25.83
CA GLU A 644 -2.66 30.11 -24.64
C GLU A 644 -3.83 29.33 -24.04
N GLU A 645 -4.80 28.94 -24.83
CA GLU A 645 -5.94 28.12 -24.44
C GLU A 645 -5.48 26.73 -23.97
N ALA A 646 -4.44 26.16 -24.59
CA ALA A 646 -3.89 24.89 -24.21
C ALA A 646 -3.15 24.94 -22.84
N ALA A 647 -2.27 25.93 -22.66
CA ALA A 647 -1.34 25.98 -21.53
C ALA A 647 -1.83 26.82 -20.35
N PHE A 648 -2.57 27.90 -20.59
CA PHE A 648 -2.91 28.91 -19.60
C PHE A 648 -4.40 29.30 -19.63
N PRO A 649 -5.30 28.33 -19.54
CA PRO A 649 -6.74 28.57 -19.66
C PRO A 649 -7.33 29.42 -18.52
N LEU A 650 -6.60 29.58 -17.40
CA LEU A 650 -6.93 30.45 -16.27
C LEU A 650 -5.68 31.21 -15.81
N ASP A 651 -5.85 32.45 -15.34
CA ASP A 651 -4.75 33.36 -15.02
C ASP A 651 -3.81 32.85 -13.92
N TRP A 652 -4.33 32.17 -12.91
CA TRP A 652 -3.53 31.64 -11.79
C TRP A 652 -2.54 30.55 -12.22
N ILE A 653 -2.81 29.84 -13.33
CA ILE A 653 -1.92 28.79 -13.84
C ILE A 653 -0.56 29.36 -14.24
N ARG A 654 -0.50 30.62 -14.68
CA ARG A 654 0.78 31.29 -15.06
C ARG A 654 1.79 31.36 -13.93
N GLN A 655 1.33 31.36 -12.68
CA GLN A 655 2.19 31.49 -11.51
C GLN A 655 2.91 30.18 -11.16
N ALA A 656 2.28 29.02 -11.49
CA ALA A 656 2.81 27.70 -11.14
C ALA A 656 2.38 26.63 -12.16
N LYS A 657 2.70 26.84 -13.45
CA LYS A 657 2.33 25.89 -14.53
C LYS A 657 3.07 24.58 -14.36
N PHE A 658 2.32 23.50 -14.24
CA PHE A 658 2.81 22.13 -14.45
C PHE A 658 2.71 21.79 -15.94
N PHE A 659 3.81 21.27 -16.51
CA PHE A 659 3.83 20.76 -17.88
C PHE A 659 3.85 19.23 -17.83
N PRO A 660 2.79 18.55 -18.29
CA PRO A 660 2.78 17.09 -18.41
C PRO A 660 3.97 16.58 -19.22
N TYR A 661 4.53 15.45 -18.81
CA TYR A 661 5.73 14.90 -19.43
C TYR A 661 5.44 14.15 -20.73
N VAL A 662 4.26 13.54 -20.85
CA VAL A 662 3.77 12.83 -22.03
C VAL A 662 2.36 13.33 -22.37
N THR A 663 1.96 13.20 -23.63
CA THR A 663 0.59 13.48 -24.09
C THR A 663 -0.31 12.24 -23.83
N LYS A 664 -1.50 12.22 -24.40
CA LYS A 664 -2.44 11.08 -24.29
C LYS A 664 -1.76 9.77 -24.75
N ILE A 665 -1.76 8.76 -23.90
CA ILE A 665 -1.09 7.48 -24.13
C ILE A 665 -1.98 6.56 -24.97
N ASP A 666 -1.42 5.90 -25.99
CA ASP A 666 -2.09 4.84 -26.75
C ASP A 666 -2.13 3.54 -25.92
N ASN A 667 -3.25 3.31 -25.24
CA ASN A 667 -3.47 2.13 -24.43
C ASN A 667 -3.49 0.85 -25.28
N GLY A 668 -4.08 0.90 -26.46
CA GLY A 668 -4.18 -0.25 -27.36
C GLY A 668 -2.83 -0.70 -27.88
N TYR A 669 -1.95 0.25 -28.20
CA TYR A 669 -0.57 -0.07 -28.57
C TYR A 669 0.17 -0.75 -27.42
N GLY A 670 0.10 -0.21 -26.22
CA GLY A 670 0.76 -0.76 -25.04
C GLY A 670 0.28 -2.16 -24.65
N ASP A 671 -0.98 -2.49 -24.85
CA ASP A 671 -1.51 -3.85 -24.60
C ASP A 671 -0.98 -4.89 -25.60
N ARG A 672 -0.71 -4.48 -26.84
CA ARG A 672 -0.17 -5.35 -27.88
C ARG A 672 1.36 -5.46 -27.84
N ASN A 673 2.04 -4.44 -27.31
CA ASN A 673 3.50 -4.31 -27.36
C ASN A 673 4.07 -4.24 -25.94
N LEU A 674 3.98 -5.35 -25.21
CA LEU A 674 4.59 -5.45 -23.89
C LEU A 674 6.12 -5.34 -24.05
N CYS A 675 6.74 -4.49 -23.23
CA CYS A 675 8.20 -4.39 -23.18
C CYS A 675 8.81 -5.73 -22.76
N CYS A 676 9.72 -6.26 -23.55
CA CYS A 676 10.47 -7.48 -23.26
C CYS A 676 11.97 -7.17 -23.27
N ARG A 677 12.80 -8.19 -22.98
CA ARG A 677 14.24 -8.08 -22.84
C ARG A 677 14.99 -7.43 -24.03
N ASN A 678 14.38 -7.41 -25.21
CA ASN A 678 14.97 -6.92 -26.47
C ASN A 678 14.43 -5.53 -26.86
N CYS A 679 13.99 -4.73 -25.92
CA CYS A 679 13.47 -3.39 -26.18
C CYS A 679 14.56 -2.36 -26.54
N GLU A 680 15.84 -2.74 -26.48
CA GLU A 680 16.96 -1.85 -26.83
C GLU A 680 16.91 -1.35 -28.28
N GLU A 681 16.40 -2.17 -29.21
CA GLU A 681 16.28 -1.80 -30.63
C GLU A 681 15.07 -0.89 -30.95
N LYS A 682 14.14 -0.67 -30.01
CA LYS A 682 12.96 0.14 -30.21
C LYS A 682 12.94 1.44 -29.38
N PHE A 683 14.02 1.71 -28.67
CA PHE A 683 14.10 2.86 -27.78
C PHE A 683 15.27 3.79 -28.10
#